data_2bbad1cbf648ca973dac9b565095554d
#
_entry.id   2bbad1cbf648ca973dac9b565095554d
#
_cell.length_a   1.000
_cell.length_b   1.000
_cell.length_c   1.000
_cell.angle_alpha   90.00
_cell.angle_beta   90.00
_cell.angle_gamma   90.00
#
_symmetry.space_group_name_H-M   'P 1'
#
loop_
_entity.id
_entity.type
_entity.pdbx_description
1 polymer ?
#
loop_
_entity_poly.entity_id
_entity_poly.type
_entity_poly.pdbx_seq_one_letter_code
_entity_poly.pdbx_strand_id
1 'polypeptide(L)'
;MLRMTPIASLVLLTLFTWQTQAIAAETFDTHFMVGGMRDQKITNFHLDENKPIPGQYELDIYVNNQWRGKYDIIVADEPGSTCISTELLKNIGVISDGLQPQGATDCIALKDVVRSGGYTFNIGVFRLDLSVPQAYVNEVEAGYVLPENWDRGINAFYTSYYASQYYSDYKNSGSSESTYVRFNSGFNLLGWQAHTDTTFNKTDGSSGEWKSNTLYLERGIAELLGTLRAGDQYTSSEIFDSVRFTGVRLFRDMQMLPNSKQNFTPLVQGIAQTNALVTIEQNGFVVYQKEVPPGPFSIADLQLAGGGADLDVTVREADGSINTWLVPYASVPNMLQPGVSKYDFSAGRSHIEGADNQADFTQISYQYGLNNLLTLYGGTMLSNHYNAFTLGTGWNTRIGAISLDATRAHSKQDNGDVFDGQSYQIAYNKYLTQTLTRFGLAAYRYSSQDYRTFNDHVWANNKNNYRRDKNDVYDIADYYQNDFGRKNTFSANVSQSLPEGWGAVSLSALWRDYWGRSGTSKDYQISYSNTFQKINYTLSASQTYDEDHNEDKRFNLFISIPFDWGDGITTPRRHLNVSNSTTFDDDGFTSNNIGLTGTAGSRDQFNYGVNVSHQRQDSETTAGTNLTWNTPVATLNGSYSQSSNYTQTGGSISGGVVAWSGGLNLSSRLSDTFAIMQAPGLEGAYVNGQKYRTTNKKGTVVYDNLTPYRENHLMLDVSQSSSETELRGNRKVAAPYRGAVVLVNFDTDQRKPWFIKAQRPDGSPLIFGYDVVDHHGHNVGIVGQGSQLFIRTNDIPPEVSVPVDKEQGLSCSITFGKTVDESKVYICR
;
A
#
# COMPACT_ATOMS: atom_id res chain seq x y z
N MET A 1 31.72 -43.19 9.54
CA MET A 1 32.17 -43.87 8.30
C MET A 1 31.01 -44.64 7.70
N LEU A 2 30.21 -44.02 6.85
CA LEU A 2 29.17 -44.69 6.07
C LEU A 2 29.66 -44.71 4.61
N ARG A 3 29.84 -45.92 4.10
CA ARG A 3 30.25 -46.20 2.72
C ARG A 3 29.10 -45.81 1.78
N MET A 4 29.30 -44.81 0.96
CA MET A 4 28.42 -44.50 -0.19
C MET A 4 28.55 -45.61 -1.25
N THR A 5 27.43 -46.10 -1.70
CA THR A 5 27.35 -47.12 -2.76
C THR A 5 27.69 -46.49 -4.12
N PRO A 6 28.27 -47.24 -5.09
CA PRO A 6 28.75 -46.69 -6.36
C PRO A 6 27.66 -46.16 -7.29
N ILE A 7 26.38 -46.31 -6.97
CA ILE A 7 25.25 -45.76 -7.74
C ILE A 7 25.07 -44.28 -7.48
N ALA A 8 25.40 -43.78 -6.28
CA ALA A 8 25.28 -42.36 -5.95
C ALA A 8 26.37 -41.49 -6.63
N SER A 9 27.49 -42.08 -6.97
CA SER A 9 28.57 -41.38 -7.68
C SER A 9 28.33 -41.26 -9.20
N LEU A 10 27.47 -42.10 -9.77
CA LEU A 10 27.15 -42.04 -11.20
C LEU A 10 26.07 -41.02 -11.50
N VAL A 11 25.17 -40.74 -10.56
CA VAL A 11 24.10 -39.71 -10.71
C VAL A 11 24.64 -38.29 -10.52
N LEU A 12 25.72 -38.11 -9.75
CA LEU A 12 26.36 -36.80 -9.60
C LEU A 12 27.30 -36.44 -10.79
N LEU A 13 27.75 -37.40 -11.57
CA LEU A 13 28.60 -37.14 -12.75
C LEU A 13 27.81 -36.84 -14.03
N THR A 14 26.50 -37.16 -14.07
CA THR A 14 25.66 -36.88 -15.24
C THR A 14 24.96 -35.52 -15.13
N LEU A 15 25.07 -34.80 -14.00
CA LEU A 15 24.49 -33.44 -13.83
C LEU A 15 25.46 -32.29 -14.14
N PHE A 16 26.70 -32.60 -14.55
CA PHE A 16 27.70 -31.60 -14.94
C PHE A 16 28.04 -31.61 -16.42
N THR A 17 27.12 -32.07 -17.28
CA THR A 17 27.32 -31.94 -18.72
C THR A 17 26.45 -30.84 -19.29
N TRP A 18 27.09 -29.69 -19.56
CA TRP A 18 26.75 -28.73 -20.58
C TRP A 18 25.35 -28.13 -20.57
N GLN A 19 25.17 -27.08 -19.81
CA GLN A 19 24.33 -25.96 -20.27
C GLN A 19 25.14 -25.19 -21.32
N THR A 20 25.22 -25.70 -22.54
CA THR A 20 25.26 -24.81 -23.69
C THR A 20 23.93 -24.11 -23.70
N GLN A 21 23.92 -22.82 -23.38
CA GLN A 21 22.84 -21.93 -23.84
C GLN A 21 22.81 -22.08 -25.35
N ALA A 22 21.92 -22.91 -25.85
CA ALA A 22 21.44 -22.77 -27.19
C ALA A 22 20.74 -21.40 -27.20
N ILE A 23 21.41 -20.39 -27.76
CA ILE A 23 20.75 -19.25 -28.35
C ILE A 23 19.89 -19.89 -29.43
N ALA A 24 18.65 -20.17 -29.12
CA ALA A 24 17.62 -20.48 -30.08
C ALA A 24 17.50 -19.18 -30.90
N ALA A 25 18.17 -19.11 -32.03
CA ALA A 25 17.74 -18.23 -33.07
C ALA A 25 16.32 -18.64 -33.37
N GLU A 26 15.35 -17.79 -33.01
CA GLU A 26 13.94 -18.00 -33.38
C GLU A 26 13.93 -18.02 -34.92
N THR A 27 14.00 -19.20 -35.48
CA THR A 27 13.80 -19.41 -36.93
C THR A 27 12.28 -19.45 -37.11
N PHE A 28 11.73 -18.43 -37.73
CA PHE A 28 10.36 -18.41 -38.19
C PHE A 28 10.11 -19.65 -39.05
N ASP A 29 9.22 -20.54 -38.59
CA ASP A 29 8.83 -21.69 -39.38
C ASP A 29 7.91 -21.22 -40.54
N THR A 30 8.47 -21.19 -41.75
CA THR A 30 7.73 -20.79 -42.94
C THR A 30 6.57 -21.70 -43.30
N HIS A 31 6.39 -22.85 -42.61
CA HIS A 31 5.24 -23.74 -42.76
C HIS A 31 3.93 -23.15 -42.28
N PHE A 32 3.95 -22.16 -41.41
CA PHE A 32 2.75 -21.44 -40.95
C PHE A 32 2.35 -20.28 -41.86
N MET A 33 3.08 -20.00 -42.93
CA MET A 33 2.73 -18.95 -43.90
C MET A 33 1.66 -19.48 -44.87
N VAL A 34 0.52 -18.83 -44.91
CA VAL A 34 -0.57 -19.13 -45.84
C VAL A 34 -0.39 -18.35 -47.14
N GLY A 35 -0.28 -19.01 -48.26
CA GLY A 35 -0.14 -18.40 -49.57
C GLY A 35 1.29 -18.52 -50.17
N GLY A 36 1.54 -18.01 -51.40
CA GLY A 36 2.71 -18.20 -52.21
C GLY A 36 4.08 -17.72 -51.63
N MET A 37 4.19 -17.45 -50.36
CA MET A 37 5.42 -17.05 -49.67
C MET A 37 6.28 -18.23 -49.21
N ARG A 38 5.89 -19.49 -49.50
CA ARG A 38 6.66 -20.69 -49.11
C ARG A 38 8.05 -20.77 -49.73
N ASP A 39 8.24 -20.13 -50.85
CA ASP A 39 9.48 -20.25 -51.65
C ASP A 39 10.36 -18.98 -51.65
N GLN A 40 9.95 -17.92 -50.97
CA GLN A 40 10.80 -16.73 -50.78
C GLN A 40 11.78 -17.00 -49.63
N LYS A 41 13.05 -17.04 -49.98
CA LYS A 41 14.15 -16.94 -49.00
C LYS A 41 14.00 -15.60 -48.31
N ILE A 42 13.40 -15.59 -47.12
CA ILE A 42 13.46 -14.46 -46.21
C ILE A 42 14.88 -14.46 -45.64
N THR A 43 15.81 -13.95 -46.38
CA THR A 43 17.17 -13.68 -45.93
C THR A 43 17.11 -12.41 -45.12
N ASN A 44 17.27 -12.58 -43.75
CA ASN A 44 17.62 -11.53 -42.78
C ASN A 44 16.56 -10.50 -42.46
N PHE A 45 15.35 -10.90 -42.01
CA PHE A 45 14.57 -10.08 -41.13
C PHE A 45 14.92 -10.50 -39.69
N HIS A 46 16.07 -10.08 -39.20
CA HIS A 46 16.28 -9.95 -37.78
C HIS A 46 15.50 -8.69 -37.34
N LEU A 47 14.31 -8.85 -36.77
CA LEU A 47 13.82 -7.90 -35.80
C LEU A 47 14.82 -8.00 -34.65
N ASP A 48 15.87 -7.21 -34.72
CA ASP A 48 16.75 -6.99 -33.60
C ASP A 48 15.91 -6.24 -32.57
N GLU A 49 15.30 -6.95 -31.64
CA GLU A 49 14.42 -6.39 -30.60
C GLU A 49 15.11 -5.23 -29.84
N ASN A 50 16.40 -5.09 -30.03
CA ASN A 50 17.26 -4.09 -29.38
C ASN A 50 17.66 -2.92 -30.30
N LYS A 51 17.21 -2.85 -31.55
CA LYS A 51 17.45 -1.68 -32.42
C LYS A 51 16.22 -0.78 -32.47
N PRO A 52 16.19 0.30 -31.67
CA PRO A 52 15.11 1.27 -31.76
C PRO A 52 15.17 1.99 -33.12
N ILE A 53 14.01 2.35 -33.66
CA ILE A 53 13.91 3.21 -34.83
C ILE A 53 14.41 4.61 -34.41
N PRO A 54 15.25 5.27 -35.24
CA PRO A 54 15.70 6.63 -34.95
C PRO A 54 14.55 7.59 -34.76
N GLY A 55 14.61 8.43 -33.70
CA GLY A 55 13.55 9.36 -33.34
C GLY A 55 13.69 9.92 -31.94
N GLN A 56 12.73 10.77 -31.57
CA GLN A 56 12.66 11.32 -30.23
C GLN A 56 11.72 10.44 -29.39
N TYR A 57 12.19 10.02 -28.21
CA TYR A 57 11.48 9.15 -27.29
C TYR A 57 11.57 9.72 -25.88
N GLU A 58 10.46 9.68 -25.14
CA GLU A 58 10.46 9.84 -23.69
C GLU A 58 10.76 8.48 -23.06
N LEU A 59 11.97 8.30 -22.51
CA LEU A 59 12.46 7.01 -21.99
C LEU A 59 12.63 7.02 -20.47
N ASP A 60 12.23 5.92 -19.84
CA ASP A 60 12.63 5.62 -18.46
C ASP A 60 14.11 5.17 -18.47
N ILE A 61 15.00 5.93 -17.80
CA ILE A 61 16.43 5.62 -17.72
C ILE A 61 16.73 4.84 -16.45
N TYR A 62 17.39 3.71 -16.62
CA TYR A 62 17.92 2.90 -15.54
C TYR A 62 19.45 2.88 -15.60
N VAL A 63 20.11 3.12 -14.48
CA VAL A 63 21.56 2.96 -14.33
C VAL A 63 21.81 1.85 -13.31
N ASN A 64 22.46 0.77 -13.75
CA ASN A 64 22.71 -0.44 -12.94
C ASN A 64 21.42 -0.98 -12.28
N ASN A 65 20.33 -1.10 -13.06
CA ASN A 65 19.00 -1.54 -12.63
C ASN A 65 18.26 -0.58 -11.65
N GLN A 66 18.77 0.63 -11.45
CA GLN A 66 18.10 1.65 -10.63
C GLN A 66 17.47 2.71 -11.54
N TRP A 67 16.19 2.94 -11.39
CA TRP A 67 15.49 4.00 -12.11
C TRP A 67 16.03 5.39 -11.71
N ARG A 68 16.37 6.20 -12.71
CA ARG A 68 16.98 7.52 -12.55
C ARG A 68 16.13 8.67 -13.06
N GLY A 69 14.91 8.35 -13.49
CA GLY A 69 13.99 9.35 -14.01
C GLY A 69 13.58 9.07 -15.46
N LYS A 70 12.74 9.95 -15.97
CA LYS A 70 12.21 9.91 -17.31
C LYS A 70 12.69 11.13 -18.08
N TYR A 71 13.24 10.91 -19.27
CA TYR A 71 13.87 11.97 -20.06
C TYR A 71 13.61 11.79 -21.55
N ASP A 72 13.52 12.93 -22.25
CA ASP A 72 13.46 12.96 -23.70
C ASP A 72 14.83 12.68 -24.30
N ILE A 73 14.95 11.61 -25.10
CA ILE A 73 16.20 11.20 -25.78
C ILE A 73 15.96 11.09 -27.26
N ILE A 74 16.88 11.70 -28.04
CA ILE A 74 16.93 11.53 -29.49
C ILE A 74 17.83 10.33 -29.80
N VAL A 75 17.20 9.25 -30.21
CA VAL A 75 17.89 8.01 -30.59
C VAL A 75 18.40 8.16 -32.03
N ALA A 76 19.69 7.93 -32.21
CA ALA A 76 20.34 7.96 -33.51
C ALA A 76 20.18 6.61 -34.25
N ASP A 77 20.52 6.59 -35.57
CA ASP A 77 20.49 5.38 -36.40
C ASP A 77 21.31 4.22 -35.83
N GLU A 78 22.43 4.54 -35.21
CA GLU A 78 23.21 3.59 -34.41
C GLU A 78 23.02 3.94 -32.93
N PRO A 79 22.44 3.04 -32.10
CA PRO A 79 22.19 3.31 -30.69
C PRO A 79 23.44 3.78 -29.93
N GLY A 80 24.63 3.28 -30.29
CA GLY A 80 25.90 3.68 -29.68
C GLY A 80 26.30 5.12 -29.96
N SER A 81 25.79 5.74 -31.02
CA SER A 81 25.99 7.15 -31.36
C SER A 81 24.92 8.08 -30.78
N THR A 82 23.89 7.55 -30.14
CA THR A 82 22.88 8.33 -29.40
C THR A 82 23.58 9.26 -28.41
N CYS A 83 23.17 10.50 -28.42
CA CYS A 83 23.79 11.58 -27.67
C CYS A 83 23.09 11.77 -26.30
N ILE A 84 23.89 11.84 -25.25
CA ILE A 84 23.42 12.21 -23.90
C ILE A 84 24.17 13.45 -23.46
N SER A 85 23.43 14.47 -22.96
CA SER A 85 24.07 15.72 -22.49
C SER A 85 24.77 15.49 -21.13
N THR A 86 25.78 16.30 -20.86
CA THR A 86 26.45 16.28 -19.54
C THR A 86 25.51 16.64 -18.40
N GLU A 87 24.53 17.50 -18.64
CA GLU A 87 23.46 17.82 -17.67
C GLU A 87 22.61 16.57 -17.37
N LEU A 88 22.21 15.83 -18.40
CA LEU A 88 21.45 14.59 -18.23
C LEU A 88 22.27 13.54 -17.47
N LEU A 89 23.57 13.36 -17.81
CA LEU A 89 24.45 12.45 -17.08
C LEU A 89 24.51 12.78 -15.58
N LYS A 90 24.63 14.06 -15.25
CA LYS A 90 24.60 14.51 -13.86
C LYS A 90 23.27 14.20 -13.16
N ASN A 91 22.15 14.44 -13.85
CA ASN A 91 20.81 14.18 -13.32
C ASN A 91 20.55 12.67 -13.07
N ILE A 92 21.08 11.80 -13.95
CA ILE A 92 20.97 10.35 -13.74
C ILE A 92 22.05 9.79 -12.80
N GLY A 93 22.91 10.65 -12.25
CA GLY A 93 23.93 10.28 -11.26
C GLY A 93 25.17 9.59 -11.86
N VAL A 94 25.45 9.80 -13.15
CA VAL A 94 26.68 9.34 -13.79
C VAL A 94 27.74 10.45 -13.69
N ILE A 95 28.90 10.12 -13.13
CA ILE A 95 30.02 11.05 -13.00
C ILE A 95 30.65 11.27 -14.36
N SER A 96 30.47 12.45 -14.91
CA SER A 96 31.00 12.82 -16.24
C SER A 96 32.46 13.26 -16.24
N ASP A 97 33.14 13.30 -15.10
CA ASP A 97 34.54 13.66 -14.98
C ASP A 97 35.42 12.69 -15.78
N GLY A 98 36.09 13.23 -16.81
CA GLY A 98 36.86 12.42 -17.74
C GLY A 98 36.12 11.95 -18.99
N LEU A 99 34.82 12.17 -19.13
CA LEU A 99 34.05 12.02 -20.34
C LEU A 99 34.09 13.34 -21.13
N GLN A 100 34.52 13.27 -22.40
CA GLN A 100 34.65 14.47 -23.23
C GLN A 100 33.49 14.56 -24.22
N PRO A 101 32.76 15.69 -24.29
CA PRO A 101 31.77 15.94 -25.31
C PRO A 101 32.36 15.79 -26.75
N GLN A 102 31.60 15.20 -27.65
CA GLN A 102 32.02 15.14 -29.07
C GLN A 102 31.53 16.39 -29.80
N GLY A 103 32.49 17.31 -30.14
CA GLY A 103 32.22 18.51 -30.96
C GLY A 103 31.80 19.74 -30.16
N ALA A 104 31.14 20.71 -30.84
CA ALA A 104 30.70 21.97 -30.27
C ALA A 104 29.39 21.86 -29.44
N THR A 105 28.79 20.69 -29.39
CA THR A 105 27.55 20.40 -28.63
C THR A 105 27.91 19.67 -27.34
N ASP A 106 27.19 19.99 -26.26
CA ASP A 106 27.27 19.27 -24.96
C ASP A 106 26.68 17.87 -25.10
N CYS A 107 27.37 16.99 -25.80
CA CYS A 107 26.91 15.68 -26.21
C CYS A 107 28.00 14.62 -25.99
N ILE A 108 27.67 13.58 -25.23
CA ILE A 108 28.52 12.40 -25.05
C ILE A 108 27.81 11.21 -25.68
N ALA A 109 28.47 10.52 -26.59
CA ALA A 109 27.91 9.35 -27.23
C ALA A 109 27.73 8.22 -26.20
N LEU A 110 26.63 7.49 -26.31
CA LEU A 110 26.24 6.44 -25.32
C LEU A 110 27.34 5.38 -25.15
N LYS A 111 28.04 5.01 -26.24
CA LYS A 111 29.19 4.08 -26.21
C LYS A 111 30.38 4.59 -25.37
N ASP A 112 30.51 5.92 -25.25
CA ASP A 112 31.59 6.55 -24.47
C ASP A 112 31.20 6.65 -22.98
N VAL A 113 29.91 6.79 -22.67
CA VAL A 113 29.38 6.74 -21.29
C VAL A 113 29.60 5.38 -20.67
N VAL A 114 29.44 4.32 -21.46
CA VAL A 114 29.44 2.92 -20.96
C VAL A 114 30.68 2.15 -21.44
N ARG A 115 31.84 2.78 -21.54
CA ARG A 115 33.10 2.21 -22.08
C ARG A 115 33.44 0.81 -21.54
N SER A 116 33.15 0.52 -20.28
CA SER A 116 33.42 -0.76 -19.61
C SER A 116 32.15 -1.47 -19.18
N GLY A 117 31.00 -1.09 -19.71
CA GLY A 117 29.66 -1.62 -19.38
C GLY A 117 28.87 -1.95 -20.64
N GLY A 118 27.58 -1.73 -20.57
CA GLY A 118 26.67 -1.95 -21.67
C GLY A 118 25.47 -1.00 -21.64
N TYR A 119 24.73 -0.99 -22.71
CA TYR A 119 23.40 -0.35 -22.74
C TYR A 119 22.44 -1.24 -23.49
N THR A 120 21.15 -1.13 -23.14
CA THR A 120 20.08 -1.87 -23.82
C THR A 120 18.86 -0.97 -23.94
N PHE A 121 18.34 -0.85 -25.19
CA PHE A 121 17.08 -0.21 -25.46
C PHE A 121 15.96 -1.25 -25.40
N ASN A 122 14.98 -1.04 -24.55
CA ASN A 122 13.74 -1.82 -24.55
C ASN A 122 12.61 -0.89 -25.00
N ILE A 123 12.39 -0.81 -26.29
CA ILE A 123 11.39 0.08 -26.89
C ILE A 123 9.97 -0.38 -26.57
N GLY A 124 9.73 -1.67 -26.37
CA GLY A 124 8.41 -2.19 -26.00
C GLY A 124 7.88 -1.64 -24.67
N VAL A 125 8.77 -1.18 -23.79
CA VAL A 125 8.43 -0.53 -22.51
C VAL A 125 9.02 0.88 -22.36
N PHE A 126 9.55 1.47 -23.43
CA PHE A 126 10.18 2.79 -23.46
C PHE A 126 11.27 2.98 -22.39
N ARG A 127 12.21 2.05 -22.36
CA ARG A 127 13.25 1.97 -21.33
C ARG A 127 14.66 1.91 -21.93
N LEU A 128 15.57 2.67 -21.33
CA LEU A 128 17.02 2.61 -21.60
C LEU A 128 17.74 2.13 -20.32
N ASP A 129 18.37 0.96 -20.41
CA ASP A 129 19.22 0.42 -19.36
C ASP A 129 20.68 0.74 -19.64
N LEU A 130 21.36 1.35 -18.68
CA LEU A 130 22.79 1.65 -18.70
C LEU A 130 23.49 0.82 -17.64
N SER A 131 24.45 -0.01 -18.06
CA SER A 131 25.40 -0.68 -17.16
C SER A 131 26.67 0.14 -17.13
N VAL A 132 26.90 0.86 -16.04
CA VAL A 132 28.02 1.78 -15.84
C VAL A 132 28.88 1.28 -14.69
N PRO A 133 30.24 1.24 -14.80
CA PRO A 133 31.10 0.84 -13.69
C PRO A 133 30.85 1.72 -12.46
N GLN A 134 30.86 1.11 -11.26
CA GLN A 134 30.53 1.77 -10.00
C GLN A 134 31.38 3.04 -9.71
N ALA A 135 32.62 3.06 -10.18
CA ALA A 135 33.50 4.22 -10.04
C ALA A 135 32.98 5.50 -10.75
N TYR A 136 32.05 5.34 -11.70
CA TYR A 136 31.45 6.43 -12.47
C TYR A 136 29.97 6.64 -12.15
N VAL A 137 29.47 6.04 -11.06
CA VAL A 137 28.08 6.19 -10.66
C VAL A 137 28.01 6.63 -9.20
N ASN A 138 27.26 7.67 -8.92
CA ASN A 138 26.89 7.97 -7.54
C ASN A 138 26.06 6.81 -7.01
N GLU A 139 26.58 6.10 -6.01
CA GLU A 139 25.86 5.02 -5.37
C GLU A 139 24.56 5.55 -4.77
N VAL A 140 23.45 5.04 -5.28
CA VAL A 140 22.11 5.28 -4.72
C VAL A 140 21.63 3.94 -4.18
N GLU A 141 21.14 3.94 -2.96
CA GLU A 141 20.64 2.73 -2.33
C GLU A 141 19.49 2.10 -3.14
N ALA A 142 19.43 0.76 -3.16
CA ALA A 142 18.43 0.04 -3.96
C ALA A 142 16.99 0.46 -3.62
N GLY A 143 16.21 0.80 -4.66
CA GLY A 143 14.83 1.25 -4.54
C GLY A 143 14.65 2.69 -4.05
N TYR A 144 15.73 3.47 -3.90
CA TYR A 144 15.66 4.89 -3.59
C TYR A 144 15.56 5.72 -4.86
N VAL A 145 14.60 6.62 -4.88
CA VAL A 145 14.44 7.61 -5.94
C VAL A 145 15.01 8.93 -5.47
N LEU A 146 15.83 9.57 -6.30
CA LEU A 146 16.40 10.87 -5.97
C LEU A 146 15.32 11.95 -5.86
N PRO A 147 15.45 12.93 -4.93
CA PRO A 147 14.43 13.94 -4.69
C PRO A 147 14.04 14.78 -5.90
N GLU A 148 14.94 14.95 -6.87
CA GLU A 148 14.67 15.67 -8.13
C GLU A 148 13.60 14.95 -8.98
N ASN A 149 13.46 13.64 -8.82
CA ASN A 149 12.51 12.81 -9.55
C ASN A 149 11.19 12.58 -8.81
N TRP A 150 11.00 13.20 -7.64
CA TRP A 150 9.74 13.10 -6.92
C TRP A 150 8.68 14.01 -7.51
N ASP A 151 7.54 13.43 -7.87
CA ASP A 151 6.41 14.13 -8.46
C ASP A 151 5.51 14.74 -7.38
N ARG A 152 5.33 16.07 -7.39
CA ARG A 152 4.43 16.79 -6.48
C ARG A 152 2.96 16.62 -6.85
N GLY A 153 2.67 16.02 -8.00
CA GLY A 153 1.34 15.80 -8.49
C GLY A 153 0.66 17.05 -9.05
N ILE A 154 -0.59 16.85 -9.43
CA ILE A 154 -1.46 17.86 -10.00
C ILE A 154 -2.38 18.50 -8.94
N ASN A 155 -2.97 19.66 -9.30
CA ASN A 155 -4.03 20.24 -8.49
C ASN A 155 -5.30 19.37 -8.58
N ALA A 156 -5.79 18.92 -7.43
CA ALA A 156 -6.96 18.06 -7.36
C ALA A 156 -7.63 18.16 -5.99
N PHE A 157 -8.95 18.00 -5.98
CA PHE A 157 -9.72 17.70 -4.77
C PHE A 157 -10.05 16.22 -4.77
N TYR A 158 -9.96 15.58 -3.61
CA TYR A 158 -10.37 14.19 -3.46
C TYR A 158 -11.01 13.94 -2.09
N THR A 159 -11.85 12.92 -2.03
CA THR A 159 -12.39 12.42 -0.78
C THR A 159 -12.59 10.91 -0.86
N SER A 160 -12.09 10.18 0.11
CA SER A 160 -12.54 8.82 0.38
C SER A 160 -13.70 8.87 1.36
N TYR A 161 -14.68 8.00 1.16
CA TYR A 161 -15.83 7.88 2.03
C TYR A 161 -16.04 6.44 2.45
N TYR A 162 -16.51 6.28 3.67
CA TYR A 162 -17.04 5.04 4.22
C TYR A 162 -18.32 5.37 4.98
N ALA A 163 -19.40 4.69 4.67
CA ALA A 163 -20.66 4.81 5.41
C ALA A 163 -21.18 3.42 5.73
N SER A 164 -21.55 3.20 6.98
CA SER A 164 -22.15 1.94 7.44
C SER A 164 -23.36 2.21 8.32
N GLN A 165 -24.32 1.32 8.21
CA GLN A 165 -25.47 1.26 9.09
C GLN A 165 -25.62 -0.17 9.56
N TYR A 166 -25.86 -0.31 10.84
CA TYR A 166 -25.99 -1.55 11.54
C TYR A 166 -27.24 -1.52 12.41
N TYR A 167 -28.11 -2.49 12.25
CA TYR A 167 -29.38 -2.60 12.95
C TYR A 167 -29.53 -4.00 13.55
N SER A 168 -29.82 -4.07 14.83
CA SER A 168 -30.13 -5.31 15.53
C SER A 168 -31.47 -5.16 16.25
N ASP A 169 -32.33 -6.14 16.10
CA ASP A 169 -33.63 -6.23 16.77
C ASP A 169 -33.63 -7.43 17.70
N TYR A 170 -33.69 -7.18 18.99
CA TYR A 170 -33.68 -8.20 20.04
C TYR A 170 -35.12 -8.38 20.59
N LYS A 171 -35.64 -9.58 20.52
CA LYS A 171 -37.02 -9.87 20.91
C LYS A 171 -37.44 -9.37 22.33
N ASN A 172 -36.48 -9.34 23.27
CA ASN A 172 -36.75 -9.03 24.68
C ASN A 172 -36.12 -7.73 25.17
N SER A 173 -35.21 -7.12 24.38
CA SER A 173 -34.39 -5.96 24.81
C SER A 173 -34.54 -4.73 23.92
N GLY A 174 -35.42 -4.79 22.91
CA GLY A 174 -35.60 -3.71 21.93
C GLY A 174 -34.61 -3.74 20.80
N SER A 175 -34.50 -2.66 20.02
CA SER A 175 -33.61 -2.56 18.88
C SER A 175 -32.40 -1.70 19.18
N SER A 176 -31.29 -1.98 18.52
CA SER A 176 -30.05 -1.19 18.52
C SER A 176 -29.70 -0.77 17.10
N GLU A 177 -29.40 0.52 16.94
CA GLU A 177 -29.00 1.11 15.66
C GLU A 177 -27.66 1.83 15.82
N SER A 178 -26.72 1.55 14.91
CA SER A 178 -25.47 2.29 14.80
C SER A 178 -25.26 2.77 13.37
N THR A 179 -25.00 4.06 13.21
CA THR A 179 -24.64 4.68 11.92
C THR A 179 -23.27 5.32 12.07
N TYR A 180 -22.35 4.94 11.19
CA TYR A 180 -21.02 5.52 11.13
C TYR A 180 -20.74 6.03 9.72
N VAL A 181 -20.22 7.26 9.61
CA VAL A 181 -19.77 7.84 8.34
C VAL A 181 -18.40 8.46 8.56
N ARG A 182 -17.47 8.22 7.66
CA ARG A 182 -16.14 8.83 7.65
C ARG A 182 -15.84 9.41 6.29
N PHE A 183 -15.31 10.63 6.29
CA PHE A 183 -14.71 11.26 5.13
C PHE A 183 -13.25 11.57 5.43
N ASN A 184 -12.36 11.07 4.56
CA ASN A 184 -10.97 11.51 4.51
C ASN A 184 -10.79 12.28 3.20
N SER A 185 -10.66 13.59 3.30
CA SER A 185 -10.65 14.49 2.14
C SER A 185 -9.32 15.22 2.06
N GLY A 186 -8.89 15.48 0.83
CA GLY A 186 -7.68 16.23 0.54
C GLY A 186 -7.89 17.22 -0.61
N PHE A 187 -7.08 18.27 -0.59
CA PHE A 187 -7.01 19.25 -1.65
C PHE A 187 -5.55 19.60 -1.92
N ASN A 188 -5.09 19.31 -3.13
CA ASN A 188 -3.72 19.59 -3.57
C ASN A 188 -3.69 20.83 -4.43
N LEU A 189 -2.86 21.79 -4.07
CA LEU A 189 -2.69 23.04 -4.80
C LEU A 189 -1.24 23.51 -4.73
N LEU A 190 -0.58 23.62 -5.91
CA LEU A 190 0.80 24.13 -6.04
C LEU A 190 1.81 23.44 -5.11
N GLY A 191 1.64 22.14 -4.89
CA GLY A 191 2.49 21.32 -4.03
C GLY A 191 2.24 21.46 -2.52
N TRP A 192 1.20 22.21 -2.12
CA TRP A 192 0.62 22.17 -0.79
C TRP A 192 -0.53 21.17 -0.78
N GLN A 193 -0.74 20.51 0.36
CA GLN A 193 -1.75 19.49 0.56
C GLN A 193 -2.56 19.82 1.81
N ALA A 194 -3.85 20.06 1.64
CA ALA A 194 -4.77 20.17 2.75
C ALA A 194 -5.44 18.82 2.99
N HIS A 195 -5.52 18.40 4.24
CA HIS A 195 -6.15 17.15 4.64
C HIS A 195 -7.15 17.38 5.75
N THR A 196 -8.27 16.66 5.69
CA THR A 196 -9.23 16.58 6.79
C THR A 196 -9.76 15.17 6.93
N ASP A 197 -9.86 14.72 8.17
CA ASP A 197 -10.52 13.47 8.56
C ASP A 197 -11.70 13.80 9.47
N THR A 198 -12.89 13.45 9.01
CA THR A 198 -14.15 13.78 9.70
C THR A 198 -14.99 12.53 9.83
N THR A 199 -15.52 12.31 11.03
CA THR A 199 -16.39 11.16 11.33
C THR A 199 -17.76 11.64 11.84
N PHE A 200 -18.78 10.87 11.52
CA PHE A 200 -20.11 10.96 12.11
C PHE A 200 -20.41 9.64 12.79
N ASN A 201 -20.83 9.70 14.02
CA ASN A 201 -21.24 8.53 14.78
C ASN A 201 -22.61 8.80 15.42
N LYS A 202 -23.54 7.85 15.24
CA LYS A 202 -24.85 7.85 15.86
C LYS A 202 -25.11 6.46 16.40
N THR A 203 -25.35 6.36 17.68
CA THR A 203 -25.78 5.15 18.38
C THR A 203 -27.15 5.37 19.01
N ASP A 204 -27.77 4.31 19.49
CA ASP A 204 -29.11 4.35 20.12
C ASP A 204 -29.29 5.52 21.09
N GLY A 205 -30.38 6.26 20.91
CA GLY A 205 -30.74 7.39 21.77
C GLY A 205 -29.89 8.65 21.62
N SER A 206 -28.83 8.63 20.81
CA SER A 206 -27.98 9.80 20.52
C SER A 206 -28.51 10.61 19.34
N SER A 207 -28.29 11.93 19.37
CA SER A 207 -28.60 12.81 18.23
C SER A 207 -27.64 12.66 17.07
N GLY A 208 -26.58 11.86 17.23
CA GLY A 208 -25.48 11.77 16.30
C GLY A 208 -24.54 12.98 16.37
N GLU A 209 -23.25 12.75 16.23
CA GLU A 209 -22.23 13.78 16.35
C GLU A 209 -21.22 13.73 15.19
N TRP A 210 -20.89 14.90 14.67
CA TRP A 210 -19.79 15.09 13.74
C TRP A 210 -18.53 15.48 14.50
N LYS A 211 -17.45 14.73 14.29
CA LYS A 211 -16.13 15.02 14.87
C LYS A 211 -15.13 15.24 13.75
N SER A 212 -14.37 16.33 13.84
CA SER A 212 -13.18 16.55 13.01
C SER A 212 -11.98 15.99 13.76
N ASN A 213 -11.41 14.91 13.28
CA ASN A 213 -10.25 14.26 13.91
C ASN A 213 -8.97 15.02 13.61
N THR A 214 -8.81 15.49 12.38
CA THR A 214 -7.67 16.29 11.93
C THR A 214 -8.08 17.27 10.83
N LEU A 215 -7.43 18.43 10.80
CA LEU A 215 -7.54 19.41 9.71
C LEU A 215 -6.22 20.18 9.60
N TYR A 216 -5.42 19.86 8.60
CA TYR A 216 -4.11 20.49 8.45
C TYR A 216 -3.71 20.71 6.99
N LEU A 217 -2.78 21.63 6.81
CA LEU A 217 -2.07 21.90 5.56
C LEU A 217 -0.64 21.39 5.71
N GLU A 218 -0.14 20.65 4.71
CA GLU A 218 1.23 20.16 4.73
C GLU A 218 1.98 20.37 3.42
N ARG A 219 3.31 20.35 3.53
CA ARG A 219 4.24 20.37 2.38
C ARG A 219 5.50 19.60 2.70
N GLY A 220 5.88 18.67 1.82
CA GLY A 220 7.17 17.98 1.87
C GLY A 220 8.30 18.91 1.40
N ILE A 221 9.40 18.98 2.18
CA ILE A 221 10.61 19.78 1.95
C ILE A 221 11.76 18.82 1.71
N ALA A 222 12.12 18.61 0.44
CA ALA A 222 13.14 17.64 0.03
C ALA A 222 14.52 17.93 0.64
N GLU A 223 14.89 19.19 0.71
CA GLU A 223 16.20 19.63 1.23
C GLU A 223 16.39 19.28 2.71
N LEU A 224 15.31 19.25 3.46
CA LEU A 224 15.29 18.83 4.86
C LEU A 224 14.97 17.34 5.04
N LEU A 225 14.57 16.64 3.96
CA LEU A 225 13.97 15.30 4.03
C LEU A 225 12.87 15.25 5.10
N GLY A 226 12.02 16.27 5.13
CA GLY A 226 11.04 16.50 6.17
C GLY A 226 9.75 17.11 5.65
N THR A 227 8.76 17.19 6.52
CA THR A 227 7.43 17.74 6.23
C THR A 227 7.11 18.87 7.21
N LEU A 228 6.67 20.00 6.66
CA LEU A 228 6.07 21.09 7.40
C LEU A 228 4.55 20.91 7.39
N ARG A 229 3.93 20.96 8.56
CA ARG A 229 2.48 20.83 8.73
C ARG A 229 1.93 21.92 9.64
N ALA A 230 0.78 22.48 9.31
CA ALA A 230 0.09 23.50 10.10
C ALA A 230 -1.40 23.21 10.18
N GLY A 231 -1.98 23.27 11.37
CA GLY A 231 -3.39 23.00 11.63
C GLY A 231 -3.63 22.08 12.83
N ASP A 232 -4.77 21.39 12.84
CA ASP A 232 -5.17 20.45 13.89
C ASP A 232 -4.58 19.06 13.59
N GLN A 233 -3.66 18.61 14.42
CA GLN A 233 -2.82 17.45 14.21
C GLN A 233 -2.32 16.86 15.53
N TYR A 234 -1.48 15.82 15.45
CA TYR A 234 -0.86 15.17 16.62
C TYR A 234 0.66 15.35 16.61
N THR A 235 1.26 15.43 17.81
CA THR A 235 2.71 15.33 17.97
C THR A 235 3.20 13.90 17.77
N SER A 236 4.52 13.71 17.62
CA SER A 236 5.13 12.37 17.67
C SER A 236 5.08 11.82 19.09
N SER A 237 4.86 10.50 19.19
CA SER A 237 4.82 9.75 20.46
C SER A 237 6.08 8.95 20.74
N GLU A 238 7.17 9.21 20.03
CA GLU A 238 8.38 8.39 20.15
C GLU A 238 9.19 8.67 21.42
N ILE A 239 9.11 9.90 21.92
CA ILE A 239 9.83 10.34 23.12
C ILE A 239 8.85 10.76 24.22
N PHE A 240 7.82 11.50 23.87
CA PHE A 240 6.72 11.89 24.75
C PHE A 240 5.42 11.25 24.30
N ASP A 241 4.44 11.15 25.18
CA ASP A 241 3.09 10.74 24.79
C ASP A 241 2.51 11.73 23.75
N SER A 242 1.74 11.21 22.80
CA SER A 242 1.16 12.03 21.72
C SER A 242 0.14 13.02 22.26
N VAL A 243 0.19 14.24 21.74
CA VAL A 243 -0.73 15.34 22.07
C VAL A 243 -1.43 15.79 20.80
N ARG A 244 -2.76 15.83 20.81
CA ARG A 244 -3.52 16.53 19.77
C ARG A 244 -3.40 18.03 19.97
N PHE A 245 -3.15 18.79 18.90
CA PHE A 245 -2.98 20.23 19.00
C PHE A 245 -3.27 20.96 17.69
N THR A 246 -3.62 22.23 17.80
CA THR A 246 -3.67 23.14 16.66
C THR A 246 -2.42 24.01 16.67
N GLY A 247 -1.61 23.91 15.61
CA GLY A 247 -0.34 24.63 15.56
C GLY A 247 0.51 24.25 14.37
N VAL A 248 1.82 24.39 14.51
CA VAL A 248 2.82 24.10 13.46
C VAL A 248 3.72 22.97 13.91
N ARG A 249 4.03 22.07 12.96
CA ARG A 249 4.95 20.96 13.16
C ARG A 249 5.91 20.84 11.98
N LEU A 250 7.21 20.74 12.26
CA LEU A 250 8.24 20.42 11.29
C LEU A 250 8.94 19.14 11.74
N PHE A 251 8.89 18.11 10.93
CA PHE A 251 9.45 16.80 11.30
C PHE A 251 10.14 16.11 10.13
N ARG A 252 11.11 15.27 10.47
CA ARG A 252 11.77 14.40 9.51
C ARG A 252 10.80 13.36 8.98
N ASP A 253 10.62 13.30 7.67
CA ASP A 253 9.86 12.24 7.03
C ASP A 253 10.76 11.06 6.71
N MET A 254 10.69 10.01 7.54
CA MET A 254 11.51 8.83 7.35
C MET A 254 11.22 8.11 6.02
N GLN A 255 10.05 8.28 5.41
CA GLN A 255 9.74 7.70 4.08
C GLN A 255 10.55 8.35 2.95
N MET A 256 11.04 9.59 3.15
CA MET A 256 11.97 10.25 2.22
C MET A 256 13.37 9.63 2.25
N LEU A 257 13.69 8.78 3.22
CA LEU A 257 14.94 8.06 3.30
C LEU A 257 14.87 6.72 2.54
N PRO A 258 15.99 6.15 2.12
CA PRO A 258 16.07 4.79 1.59
C PRO A 258 15.45 3.75 2.54
N ASN A 259 14.97 2.64 1.99
CA ASN A 259 14.31 1.58 2.78
C ASN A 259 15.20 1.01 3.90
N SER A 260 16.52 0.94 3.65
CA SER A 260 17.52 0.50 4.63
C SER A 260 17.54 1.38 5.91
N LYS A 261 17.01 2.60 5.84
CA LYS A 261 17.05 3.61 6.91
C LYS A 261 15.69 3.88 7.57
N GLN A 262 14.65 3.09 7.26
CA GLN A 262 13.27 3.28 7.75
C GLN A 262 12.84 2.29 8.85
N ASN A 263 11.76 2.60 9.57
CA ASN A 263 11.21 1.80 10.68
C ASN A 263 9.73 1.34 10.51
N PHE A 264 9.26 0.48 11.37
CA PHE A 264 8.16 -0.50 11.44
C PHE A 264 6.74 0.01 11.87
N THR A 265 5.61 -0.71 11.50
CA THR A 265 4.17 -0.44 11.82
C THR A 265 3.48 -1.66 12.49
N PRO A 266 2.49 -1.49 13.43
CA PRO A 266 1.82 -2.60 14.15
C PRO A 266 0.66 -3.24 13.37
N LEU A 267 0.39 -4.51 13.67
CA LEU A 267 -0.65 -5.36 13.09
C LEU A 267 -1.69 -5.71 14.17
N VAL A 268 -2.99 -5.45 13.93
CA VAL A 268 -4.08 -5.87 14.80
C VAL A 268 -4.63 -7.20 14.30
N GLN A 269 -4.66 -8.21 15.17
CA GLN A 269 -5.18 -9.54 14.87
C GLN A 269 -6.18 -9.97 15.93
N GLY A 270 -7.23 -10.68 15.51
CA GLY A 270 -8.25 -11.22 16.40
C GLY A 270 -9.07 -12.31 15.75
N ILE A 271 -10.06 -12.79 16.47
CA ILE A 271 -11.00 -13.80 15.99
C ILE A 271 -12.42 -13.28 16.22
N ALA A 272 -13.23 -13.24 15.17
CA ALA A 272 -14.67 -12.98 15.25
C ALA A 272 -15.42 -14.32 15.28
N GLN A 273 -16.42 -14.44 16.12
CA GLN A 273 -17.24 -15.65 16.24
C GLN A 273 -18.43 -15.62 15.30
N THR A 274 -18.91 -14.44 14.99
CA THR A 274 -20.03 -14.18 14.08
C THR A 274 -19.63 -13.12 13.06
N ASN A 275 -20.55 -12.58 12.26
CA ASN A 275 -20.33 -11.33 11.55
C ASN A 275 -20.24 -10.21 12.59
N ALA A 276 -19.03 -9.80 12.90
CA ALA A 276 -18.74 -8.89 14.00
C ALA A 276 -18.33 -7.51 13.49
N LEU A 277 -18.67 -6.49 14.27
CA LEU A 277 -18.20 -5.13 14.05
C LEU A 277 -16.92 -4.93 14.88
N VAL A 278 -15.78 -4.81 14.21
CA VAL A 278 -14.50 -4.49 14.83
C VAL A 278 -14.35 -2.97 14.86
N THR A 279 -14.26 -2.41 16.05
CA THR A 279 -13.97 -0.99 16.29
C THR A 279 -12.60 -0.89 16.94
N ILE A 280 -11.74 -0.04 16.40
CA ILE A 280 -10.41 0.24 16.95
C ILE A 280 -10.40 1.70 17.36
N GLU A 281 -10.12 1.94 18.61
CA GLU A 281 -10.01 3.26 19.20
C GLU A 281 -8.56 3.55 19.59
N GLN A 282 -8.18 4.81 19.50
CA GLN A 282 -6.89 5.31 19.96
C GLN A 282 -7.14 6.60 20.73
N ASN A 283 -6.75 6.64 22.00
CA ASN A 283 -7.03 7.78 22.89
C ASN A 283 -8.53 8.16 22.95
N GLY A 284 -9.45 7.19 22.93
CA GLY A 284 -10.88 7.42 22.94
C GLY A 284 -11.50 7.86 21.61
N PHE A 285 -10.70 7.87 20.50
CA PHE A 285 -11.21 8.16 19.16
C PHE A 285 -11.28 6.89 18.32
N VAL A 286 -12.40 6.68 17.64
CA VAL A 286 -12.51 5.60 16.65
C VAL A 286 -11.62 5.91 15.45
N VAL A 287 -10.51 5.21 15.34
CA VAL A 287 -9.57 5.34 14.20
C VAL A 287 -9.90 4.38 13.07
N TYR A 288 -10.60 3.29 13.40
CA TYR A 288 -10.99 2.29 12.41
C TYR A 288 -12.24 1.54 12.84
N GLN A 289 -13.14 1.31 11.89
CA GLN A 289 -14.32 0.46 12.13
C GLN A 289 -14.60 -0.36 10.87
N LYS A 290 -14.77 -1.67 11.03
CA LYS A 290 -15.04 -2.59 9.92
C LYS A 290 -15.82 -3.80 10.39
N GLU A 291 -16.78 -4.21 9.58
CA GLU A 291 -17.42 -5.50 9.74
C GLU A 291 -16.50 -6.61 9.21
N VAL A 292 -16.33 -7.65 10.00
CA VAL A 292 -15.51 -8.83 9.66
C VAL A 292 -16.36 -10.09 9.72
N PRO A 293 -16.15 -11.02 8.78
CA PRO A 293 -16.82 -12.32 8.83
C PRO A 293 -16.26 -13.17 9.97
N PRO A 294 -16.97 -14.26 10.34
CA PRO A 294 -16.49 -15.19 11.37
C PRO A 294 -15.13 -15.78 11.01
N GLY A 295 -14.27 -15.87 12.00
CA GLY A 295 -12.93 -16.44 11.88
C GLY A 295 -11.82 -15.43 12.24
N PRO A 296 -10.55 -15.81 12.07
CA PRO A 296 -9.43 -14.91 12.34
C PRO A 296 -9.41 -13.75 11.35
N PHE A 297 -9.19 -12.55 11.86
CA PHE A 297 -9.01 -11.35 11.07
C PHE A 297 -7.67 -10.70 11.34
N SER A 298 -7.17 -9.95 10.35
CA SER A 298 -5.92 -9.21 10.41
C SER A 298 -6.13 -7.84 9.76
N ILE A 299 -5.82 -6.78 10.50
CA ILE A 299 -5.95 -5.39 10.05
C ILE A 299 -4.56 -4.75 10.09
N ALA A 300 -4.03 -4.42 8.92
CA ALA A 300 -2.71 -3.85 8.72
C ALA A 300 -2.74 -2.41 8.20
N ASP A 301 -3.91 -1.95 7.73
CA ASP A 301 -4.11 -0.68 7.03
C ASP A 301 -4.62 0.44 7.95
N LEU A 302 -4.20 0.41 9.20
CA LEU A 302 -4.57 1.42 10.19
C LEU A 302 -3.88 2.74 9.88
N GLN A 303 -4.68 3.77 9.66
CA GLN A 303 -4.21 5.15 9.63
C GLN A 303 -4.30 5.72 11.05
N LEU A 304 -3.24 5.53 11.82
CA LEU A 304 -3.18 5.99 13.20
C LEU A 304 -2.89 7.49 13.23
N ALA A 305 -3.69 8.20 14.01
CA ALA A 305 -3.61 9.66 14.12
C ALA A 305 -2.38 10.15 14.91
N GLY A 306 -1.68 9.27 15.58
CA GLY A 306 -0.45 9.57 16.31
C GLY A 306 0.17 8.28 16.81
N GLY A 307 1.50 8.19 16.81
CA GLY A 307 2.16 7.01 17.32
C GLY A 307 2.14 6.96 18.85
N GLY A 308 2.03 5.77 19.45
CA GLY A 308 2.34 5.47 20.85
C GLY A 308 1.23 5.46 21.86
N ALA A 309 -0.01 5.70 21.47
CA ALA A 309 -1.14 5.30 22.31
C ALA A 309 -1.57 3.89 21.89
N ASP A 310 -1.77 3.03 22.87
CA ASP A 310 -2.26 1.69 22.61
C ASP A 310 -3.63 1.74 21.92
N LEU A 311 -3.92 0.69 21.19
CA LEU A 311 -5.15 0.57 20.43
C LEU A 311 -6.16 -0.26 21.26
N ASP A 312 -7.28 0.33 21.59
CA ASP A 312 -8.42 -0.36 22.18
C ASP A 312 -9.19 -1.05 21.04
N VAL A 313 -9.13 -2.37 21.00
CA VAL A 313 -9.82 -3.16 19.99
C VAL A 313 -11.10 -3.72 20.61
N THR A 314 -12.24 -3.35 20.07
CA THR A 314 -13.55 -3.85 20.46
C THR A 314 -14.16 -4.65 19.32
N VAL A 315 -14.45 -5.91 19.57
CA VAL A 315 -15.23 -6.77 18.66
C VAL A 315 -16.62 -6.92 19.23
N ARG A 316 -17.59 -6.37 18.54
CA ARG A 316 -19.01 -6.56 18.86
C ARG A 316 -19.57 -7.63 17.95
N GLU A 317 -19.90 -8.75 18.53
CA GLU A 317 -20.49 -9.87 17.82
C GLU A 317 -21.97 -9.63 17.46
N ALA A 318 -22.51 -10.47 16.58
CA ALA A 318 -23.89 -10.34 16.12
C ALA A 318 -24.92 -10.52 17.24
N ASP A 319 -24.58 -11.27 18.27
CA ASP A 319 -25.44 -11.47 19.46
C ASP A 319 -25.38 -10.31 20.46
N GLY A 320 -24.57 -9.30 20.19
CA GLY A 320 -24.34 -8.15 21.04
C GLY A 320 -23.24 -8.36 22.09
N SER A 321 -22.64 -9.56 22.17
CA SER A 321 -21.49 -9.80 23.04
C SER A 321 -20.30 -8.95 22.58
N ILE A 322 -19.54 -8.44 23.55
CA ILE A 322 -18.41 -7.54 23.30
C ILE A 322 -17.15 -8.22 23.83
N ASN A 323 -16.11 -8.26 23.00
CA ASN A 323 -14.78 -8.65 23.39
C ASN A 323 -13.82 -7.48 23.16
N THR A 324 -13.14 -7.02 24.22
CA THR A 324 -12.19 -5.92 24.13
C THR A 324 -10.81 -6.37 24.56
N TRP A 325 -9.78 -5.90 23.84
CA TRP A 325 -8.39 -6.07 24.26
C TRP A 325 -7.56 -4.89 23.77
N LEU A 326 -6.40 -4.73 24.38
CA LEU A 326 -5.45 -3.71 24.02
C LEU A 326 -4.37 -4.28 23.10
N VAL A 327 -4.11 -3.58 21.99
CA VAL A 327 -2.95 -3.84 21.15
C VAL A 327 -1.90 -2.79 21.48
N PRO A 328 -0.80 -3.19 22.15
CA PRO A 328 0.24 -2.23 22.52
C PRO A 328 0.87 -1.65 21.27
N TYR A 329 0.83 -0.34 21.18
CA TYR A 329 1.56 0.42 20.18
C TYR A 329 2.71 1.17 20.86
N ALA A 330 3.68 0.42 21.32
CA ALA A 330 4.92 1.00 21.85
C ALA A 330 5.93 1.18 20.71
N SER A 331 6.63 2.30 20.74
CA SER A 331 7.71 2.57 19.78
C SER A 331 8.82 1.51 19.86
N VAL A 332 9.25 1.06 18.70
CA VAL A 332 10.45 0.22 18.54
C VAL A 332 11.64 0.90 19.22
N PRO A 333 12.62 0.18 19.79
CA PRO A 333 13.85 0.79 20.28
C PRO A 333 14.35 1.84 19.28
N ASN A 334 14.58 3.07 19.75
CA ASN A 334 14.94 4.22 18.94
C ASN A 334 16.36 4.06 18.37
N MET A 335 16.50 3.18 17.37
CA MET A 335 17.78 2.93 16.69
C MET A 335 17.76 3.55 15.30
N LEU A 336 18.77 4.33 15.01
CA LEU A 336 18.99 4.95 13.70
C LEU A 336 20.31 4.46 13.11
N GLN A 337 20.37 4.39 11.78
CA GLN A 337 21.62 4.14 11.05
C GLN A 337 22.65 5.26 11.32
N PRO A 338 23.98 4.98 11.23
CA PRO A 338 25.02 5.99 11.37
C PRO A 338 24.80 7.20 10.49
N GLY A 339 24.91 8.39 11.08
CA GLY A 339 24.72 9.67 10.37
C GLY A 339 23.26 10.04 10.08
N VAL A 340 22.30 9.17 10.38
CA VAL A 340 20.87 9.49 10.25
C VAL A 340 20.42 10.28 11.48
N SER A 341 19.74 11.40 11.23
CA SER A 341 19.06 12.18 12.27
C SER A 341 17.55 12.10 12.08
N LYS A 342 16.80 12.18 13.17
CA LYS A 342 15.36 12.34 13.20
C LYS A 342 15.02 13.49 14.13
N TYR A 343 14.27 14.45 13.65
CA TYR A 343 13.87 15.63 14.39
C TYR A 343 12.36 15.82 14.29
N ASP A 344 11.79 16.39 15.35
CA ASP A 344 10.39 16.79 15.41
C ASP A 344 10.29 18.06 16.27
N PHE A 345 9.81 19.10 15.68
CA PHE A 345 9.48 20.36 16.34
C PHE A 345 7.98 20.60 16.19
N SER A 346 7.30 20.76 17.31
CA SER A 346 5.86 21.01 17.37
C SER A 346 5.58 22.18 18.31
N ALA A 347 4.77 23.14 17.89
CA ALA A 347 4.37 24.27 18.72
C ALA A 347 2.91 24.64 18.41
N GLY A 348 2.13 24.87 19.46
CA GLY A 348 0.73 25.23 19.31
C GLY A 348 -0.04 25.07 20.61
N ARG A 349 -1.35 25.02 20.49
CA ARG A 349 -2.30 24.88 21.58
C ARG A 349 -2.86 23.47 21.60
N SER A 350 -2.82 22.80 22.75
CA SER A 350 -3.42 21.45 22.91
C SER A 350 -4.90 21.47 22.53
N HIS A 351 -5.40 20.32 22.08
CA HIS A 351 -6.80 20.11 21.79
C HIS A 351 -7.19 18.75 22.37
N ILE A 352 -7.21 18.67 23.71
CA ILE A 352 -7.57 17.47 24.45
C ILE A 352 -9.08 17.45 24.62
N GLU A 353 -9.73 16.40 24.16
CA GLU A 353 -11.19 16.26 24.20
C GLU A 353 -11.68 16.25 25.64
N GLY A 354 -12.78 16.94 25.92
CA GLY A 354 -13.35 17.06 27.25
C GLY A 354 -12.61 18.00 28.20
N ALA A 355 -11.49 18.61 27.79
CA ALA A 355 -10.81 19.63 28.58
C ALA A 355 -11.21 21.04 28.10
N ASP A 356 -11.84 21.83 28.97
CA ASP A 356 -12.24 23.21 28.65
C ASP A 356 -11.03 24.15 28.57
N ASN A 357 -10.03 23.94 29.43
CA ASN A 357 -8.80 24.72 29.48
C ASN A 357 -7.67 24.01 28.73
N GLN A 358 -7.38 24.49 27.53
CA GLN A 358 -6.26 24.00 26.71
C GLN A 358 -5.00 24.80 26.99
N ALA A 359 -3.82 24.17 26.90
CA ALA A 359 -2.53 24.78 27.18
C ALA A 359 -1.70 24.98 25.91
N ASP A 360 -1.01 26.11 25.83
CA ASP A 360 0.01 26.34 24.79
C ASP A 360 1.28 25.59 25.14
N PHE A 361 1.90 24.96 24.16
CA PHE A 361 3.13 24.18 24.38
C PHE A 361 4.07 24.22 23.19
N THR A 362 5.30 23.86 23.47
CA THR A 362 6.34 23.58 22.46
C THR A 362 7.00 22.24 22.81
N GLN A 363 7.09 21.37 21.85
CA GLN A 363 7.80 20.09 21.94
C GLN A 363 8.93 20.05 20.92
N ILE A 364 10.11 19.67 21.38
CA ILE A 364 11.28 19.44 20.52
C ILE A 364 11.79 18.04 20.84
N SER A 365 12.03 17.24 19.81
CA SER A 365 12.70 15.96 19.93
C SER A 365 13.77 15.80 18.87
N TYR A 366 14.87 15.17 19.22
CA TYR A 366 15.98 14.92 18.33
C TYR A 366 16.61 13.57 18.62
N GLN A 367 16.90 12.83 17.56
CA GLN A 367 17.54 11.53 17.60
C GLN A 367 18.66 11.49 16.58
N TYR A 368 19.80 10.89 16.91
CA TYR A 368 20.97 10.79 16.04
C TYR A 368 21.67 9.44 16.17
N GLY A 369 21.84 8.76 15.05
CA GLY A 369 22.65 7.54 14.94
C GLY A 369 24.14 7.91 14.91
N LEU A 370 24.83 7.74 16.04
CA LEU A 370 26.23 8.10 16.16
C LEU A 370 27.14 7.12 15.41
N ASN A 371 26.84 5.84 15.52
CA ASN A 371 27.51 4.74 14.82
C ASN A 371 26.61 3.51 14.80
N ASN A 372 27.10 2.39 14.26
CA ASN A 372 26.33 1.13 14.16
C ASN A 372 25.91 0.56 15.52
N LEU A 373 26.53 0.99 16.62
CA LEU A 373 26.26 0.50 17.97
C LEU A 373 25.32 1.42 18.76
N LEU A 374 25.41 2.73 18.55
CA LEU A 374 24.87 3.74 19.46
C LEU A 374 24.02 4.78 18.74
N THR A 375 22.81 4.97 19.21
CA THR A 375 21.92 6.10 18.89
C THR A 375 21.68 6.88 20.18
N LEU A 376 21.78 8.20 20.10
CA LEU A 376 21.42 9.12 21.18
C LEU A 376 20.11 9.82 20.83
N TYR A 377 19.24 10.01 21.80
CA TYR A 377 18.01 10.75 21.62
C TYR A 377 17.62 11.53 22.88
N GLY A 378 16.83 12.55 22.66
CA GLY A 378 16.29 13.34 23.75
C GLY A 378 15.23 14.32 23.26
N GLY A 379 14.56 14.92 24.21
CA GLY A 379 13.52 15.89 23.92
C GLY A 379 13.17 16.76 25.11
N THR A 380 12.47 17.83 24.81
CA THR A 380 11.86 18.70 25.81
C THR A 380 10.44 19.08 25.40
N MET A 381 9.57 19.17 26.39
CA MET A 381 8.22 19.69 26.26
C MET A 381 8.04 20.81 27.26
N LEU A 382 7.67 21.98 26.79
CA LEU A 382 7.56 23.20 27.57
C LEU A 382 6.17 23.80 27.41
N SER A 383 5.54 24.12 28.55
CA SER A 383 4.27 24.83 28.61
C SER A 383 4.24 25.74 29.84
N ASN A 384 3.24 26.58 29.96
CA ASN A 384 2.97 27.28 31.19
C ASN A 384 2.67 26.28 32.29
N HIS A 385 3.46 26.32 33.40
CA HIS A 385 3.30 25.41 34.55
C HIS A 385 3.60 23.92 34.30
N TYR A 386 4.10 23.57 33.11
CA TYR A 386 4.55 22.20 32.79
C TYR A 386 5.87 22.21 32.01
N ASN A 387 6.80 21.38 32.42
CA ASN A 387 7.99 21.09 31.64
C ASN A 387 8.40 19.63 31.83
N ALA A 388 8.86 19.03 30.76
CA ALA A 388 9.40 17.68 30.75
C ALA A 388 10.69 17.62 29.91
N PHE A 389 11.64 16.81 30.37
CA PHE A 389 12.93 16.56 29.71
C PHE A 389 13.17 15.06 29.67
N THR A 390 13.49 14.56 28.48
CA THR A 390 13.85 13.16 28.26
C THR A 390 15.23 13.07 27.67
N LEU A 391 16.01 12.12 28.16
CA LEU A 391 17.27 11.68 27.58
C LEU A 391 17.27 10.18 27.48
N GLY A 392 17.75 9.67 26.36
CA GLY A 392 17.79 8.25 26.08
C GLY A 392 18.93 7.84 25.15
N THR A 393 19.19 6.56 25.14
CA THR A 393 20.21 5.93 24.32
C THR A 393 19.71 4.60 23.79
N GLY A 394 19.99 4.32 22.52
CA GLY A 394 19.73 3.05 21.87
C GLY A 394 21.03 2.34 21.52
N TRP A 395 21.09 1.05 21.78
CA TRP A 395 22.28 0.22 21.64
C TRP A 395 21.97 -0.98 20.74
N ASN A 396 22.70 -1.11 19.64
CA ASN A 396 22.61 -2.25 18.75
C ASN A 396 23.70 -3.25 19.12
N THR A 397 23.33 -4.29 19.87
CA THR A 397 24.27 -5.29 20.36
C THR A 397 24.12 -6.63 19.64
N ARG A 398 25.08 -7.53 19.81
CA ARG A 398 24.95 -8.90 19.27
C ARG A 398 23.75 -9.66 19.84
N ILE A 399 23.31 -9.34 21.05
CA ILE A 399 22.13 -9.95 21.69
C ILE A 399 20.82 -9.28 21.30
N GLY A 400 20.84 -8.12 20.62
CA GLY A 400 19.67 -7.37 20.16
C GLY A 400 19.82 -5.86 20.31
N ALA A 401 18.81 -5.14 19.85
CA ALA A 401 18.70 -3.70 20.06
C ALA A 401 18.02 -3.43 21.40
N ILE A 402 18.61 -2.55 22.20
CA ILE A 402 18.15 -2.16 23.53
C ILE A 402 18.05 -0.64 23.55
N SER A 403 16.98 -0.08 24.03
CA SER A 403 16.91 1.35 24.35
C SER A 403 16.62 1.56 25.82
N LEU A 404 17.20 2.63 26.35
CA LEU A 404 17.04 3.10 27.74
C LEU A 404 16.77 4.58 27.69
N ASP A 405 15.74 5.04 28.37
CA ASP A 405 15.47 6.46 28.55
C ASP A 405 14.94 6.80 29.93
N ALA A 406 15.13 8.05 30.28
CA ALA A 406 14.64 8.64 31.52
C ALA A 406 13.98 9.99 31.20
N THR A 407 12.80 10.18 31.72
CA THR A 407 12.02 11.40 31.61
C THR A 407 11.81 11.99 33.01
N ARG A 408 12.06 13.29 33.16
CA ARG A 408 11.65 14.06 34.33
C ARG A 408 10.60 15.06 33.94
N ALA A 409 9.47 15.09 34.66
CA ALA A 409 8.37 16.03 34.44
C ALA A 409 8.10 16.83 35.71
N HIS A 410 7.85 18.13 35.53
CA HIS A 410 7.38 19.05 36.56
C HIS A 410 6.03 19.60 36.10
N SER A 411 5.03 19.47 36.95
CA SER A 411 3.64 19.89 36.72
C SER A 411 3.13 20.67 37.90
N LYS A 412 2.81 21.95 37.73
CA LYS A 412 2.12 22.76 38.72
C LYS A 412 0.67 22.97 38.29
N GLN A 413 -0.25 22.52 39.11
CA GLN A 413 -1.68 22.66 38.85
C GLN A 413 -2.22 24.03 39.32
N ASP A 414 -3.36 24.44 38.79
CA ASP A 414 -4.02 25.72 39.11
C ASP A 414 -4.48 25.80 40.59
N ASN A 415 -4.72 24.64 41.20
CA ASN A 415 -5.00 24.55 42.65
C ASN A 415 -3.80 24.76 43.56
N GLY A 416 -2.59 24.89 42.97
CA GLY A 416 -1.30 25.11 43.63
C GLY A 416 -0.51 23.83 43.91
N ASP A 417 -1.07 22.64 43.61
CA ASP A 417 -0.34 21.38 43.79
C ASP A 417 0.82 21.28 42.79
N VAL A 418 1.94 20.75 43.26
CA VAL A 418 3.15 20.59 42.46
C VAL A 418 3.54 19.12 42.43
N PHE A 419 3.74 18.57 41.24
CA PHE A 419 4.13 17.21 41.00
C PHE A 419 5.48 17.17 40.28
N ASP A 420 6.48 16.56 40.90
CA ASP A 420 7.81 16.33 40.36
C ASP A 420 8.02 14.83 40.24
N GLY A 421 7.96 14.33 39.00
CA GLY A 421 8.03 12.90 38.78
C GLY A 421 9.05 12.47 37.76
N GLN A 422 9.32 11.19 37.75
CA GLN A 422 10.29 10.56 36.83
C GLN A 422 9.66 9.31 36.21
N SER A 423 9.99 9.06 34.93
CA SER A 423 9.62 7.83 34.22
C SER A 423 10.89 7.23 33.60
N TYR A 424 11.01 5.93 33.66
CA TYR A 424 12.12 5.17 33.10
C TYR A 424 11.56 4.11 32.16
N GLN A 425 12.15 4.00 30.99
CA GLN A 425 11.74 3.00 30.02
C GLN A 425 12.95 2.20 29.54
N ILE A 426 12.75 0.90 29.38
CA ILE A 426 13.65 0.00 28.68
C ILE A 426 12.88 -0.72 27.60
N ALA A 427 13.41 -0.76 26.39
CA ALA A 427 12.80 -1.54 25.30
C ALA A 427 13.87 -2.41 24.62
N TYR A 428 13.44 -3.57 24.13
CA TYR A 428 14.28 -4.58 23.52
C TYR A 428 13.67 -5.13 22.23
N ASN A 429 14.49 -5.29 21.20
CA ASN A 429 14.08 -5.90 19.94
C ASN A 429 15.19 -6.80 19.40
N LYS A 430 14.83 -7.98 18.94
CA LYS A 430 15.77 -8.93 18.33
C LYS A 430 15.09 -9.81 17.30
N TYR A 431 15.76 -9.96 16.16
CA TYR A 431 15.48 -11.01 15.20
C TYR A 431 16.62 -12.02 15.19
N LEU A 432 16.32 -13.26 15.53
CA LEU A 432 17.25 -14.38 15.51
C LEU A 432 17.09 -15.11 14.18
N THR A 433 17.98 -14.86 13.23
CA THR A 433 17.94 -15.47 11.89
C THR A 433 18.11 -16.99 11.90
N GLN A 434 18.86 -17.51 12.86
CA GLN A 434 19.12 -18.97 12.99
C GLN A 434 17.88 -19.76 13.37
N THR A 435 17.02 -19.19 14.22
CA THR A 435 15.80 -19.82 14.71
C THR A 435 14.54 -19.22 14.12
N LEU A 436 14.66 -18.15 13.31
CA LEU A 436 13.56 -17.35 12.78
C LEU A 436 12.65 -16.77 13.89
N THR A 437 13.23 -16.55 15.08
CA THR A 437 12.52 -15.96 16.21
C THR A 437 12.56 -14.45 16.12
N ARG A 438 11.41 -13.82 16.18
CA ARG A 438 11.28 -12.38 16.25
C ARG A 438 10.74 -11.98 17.63
N PHE A 439 11.57 -11.32 18.40
CA PHE A 439 11.14 -10.55 19.55
C PHE A 439 10.73 -9.17 19.02
N GLY A 440 9.44 -8.99 18.80
CA GLY A 440 8.94 -7.80 18.11
C GLY A 440 9.06 -6.53 18.94
N LEU A 441 8.76 -6.61 20.25
CA LEU A 441 8.96 -5.56 21.22
C LEU A 441 8.80 -6.18 22.60
N ALA A 442 9.79 -5.98 23.47
CA ALA A 442 9.62 -6.09 24.90
C ALA A 442 9.96 -4.73 25.48
N ALA A 443 9.00 -4.07 26.11
CA ALA A 443 9.17 -2.77 26.71
C ALA A 443 8.71 -2.80 28.17
N TYR A 444 9.45 -2.18 29.03
CA TYR A 444 9.08 -1.94 30.42
C TYR A 444 9.22 -0.47 30.74
N ARG A 445 8.16 0.12 31.25
CA ARG A 445 8.12 1.50 31.73
C ARG A 445 7.76 1.51 33.22
N TYR A 446 8.55 2.21 34.01
CA TYR A 446 8.22 2.56 35.38
C TYR A 446 8.05 4.08 35.51
N SER A 447 6.99 4.50 36.17
CA SER A 447 6.76 5.92 36.48
C SER A 447 6.57 6.10 37.99
N SER A 448 7.17 7.12 38.55
CA SER A 448 6.97 7.49 39.94
C SER A 448 5.52 8.00 40.18
N GLN A 449 5.09 8.03 41.44
CA GLN A 449 3.72 8.43 41.81
C GLN A 449 3.40 9.88 41.36
N ASP A 450 4.39 10.76 41.42
CA ASP A 450 4.24 12.18 41.04
C ASP A 450 4.54 12.46 39.55
N TYR A 451 4.80 11.42 38.75
CA TYR A 451 4.97 11.59 37.33
C TYR A 451 3.64 11.93 36.66
N ARG A 452 3.61 13.03 35.91
CA ARG A 452 2.46 13.45 35.10
C ARG A 452 2.91 13.64 33.65
N THR A 453 2.16 13.11 32.74
CA THR A 453 2.27 13.46 31.32
C THR A 453 1.71 14.85 31.08
N PHE A 454 1.94 15.41 29.90
CA PHE A 454 1.34 16.69 29.54
C PHE A 454 -0.20 16.59 29.44
N ASN A 455 -0.71 15.47 28.95
CA ASN A 455 -2.15 15.23 28.92
C ASN A 455 -2.74 15.20 30.34
N ASP A 456 -2.08 14.51 31.29
CA ASP A 456 -2.49 14.49 32.70
C ASP A 456 -2.48 15.89 33.32
N HIS A 457 -1.48 16.73 33.00
CA HIS A 457 -1.39 18.12 33.45
C HIS A 457 -2.58 18.96 32.95
N VAL A 458 -2.91 18.88 31.66
CA VAL A 458 -4.04 19.62 31.09
C VAL A 458 -5.36 19.14 31.69
N TRP A 459 -5.55 17.82 31.82
CA TRP A 459 -6.76 17.25 32.45
C TRP A 459 -6.91 17.65 33.91
N ALA A 460 -5.83 17.62 34.68
CA ALA A 460 -5.88 17.96 36.10
C ALA A 460 -6.36 19.39 36.36
N ASN A 461 -6.06 20.33 35.44
CA ASN A 461 -6.52 21.74 35.54
C ASN A 461 -7.97 21.93 35.12
N ASN A 462 -8.68 20.87 34.70
CA ASN A 462 -10.07 20.91 34.29
C ASN A 462 -11.03 20.23 35.30
N LYS A 463 -10.51 19.74 36.42
CA LYS A 463 -11.30 19.00 37.48
C LYS A 463 -12.54 19.71 38.02
N ASN A 464 -12.65 21.03 37.87
CA ASN A 464 -13.74 21.79 38.48
C ASN A 464 -15.03 21.87 37.67
N ASN A 465 -15.04 21.39 36.40
CA ASN A 465 -16.19 21.55 35.51
C ASN A 465 -17.07 20.28 35.36
N TYR A 466 -16.74 19.19 36.05
CA TYR A 466 -17.53 17.97 35.93
C TYR A 466 -18.75 18.00 36.87
N ARG A 467 -19.86 18.56 36.39
CA ARG A 467 -21.20 18.20 36.90
C ARG A 467 -21.66 16.96 36.13
N ARG A 468 -21.67 15.85 36.86
CA ARG A 468 -22.14 14.55 36.47
C ARG A 468 -23.51 14.61 35.80
N ASP A 469 -23.61 14.23 34.56
CA ASP A 469 -24.84 13.76 33.97
C ASP A 469 -24.89 12.23 34.19
N LYS A 470 -25.97 11.78 34.90
CA LYS A 470 -26.05 10.44 35.51
C LYS A 470 -26.27 9.28 34.53
N ASN A 471 -26.26 9.53 33.23
CA ASN A 471 -26.68 8.54 32.22
C ASN A 471 -25.58 8.09 31.21
N ASP A 472 -24.34 8.57 31.29
CA ASP A 472 -23.29 8.09 30.42
C ASP A 472 -22.52 6.92 31.06
N VAL A 473 -22.60 5.78 30.39
CA VAL A 473 -22.08 4.46 30.83
C VAL A 473 -20.54 4.36 30.75
N TYR A 474 -19.85 5.33 30.14
CA TYR A 474 -18.39 5.39 30.11
C TYR A 474 -17.89 6.76 30.55
N ASP A 475 -17.63 6.87 31.86
CA ASP A 475 -17.08 8.07 32.46
C ASP A 475 -15.56 8.10 32.24
N ILE A 476 -15.12 8.65 31.04
CA ILE A 476 -13.71 8.99 30.80
C ILE A 476 -13.18 9.87 31.94
N ALA A 477 -14.05 10.63 32.60
CA ALA A 477 -13.72 11.41 33.78
C ALA A 477 -13.34 10.56 34.98
N ASP A 478 -13.92 9.38 35.19
CA ASP A 478 -13.49 8.47 36.26
C ASP A 478 -12.07 7.91 36.04
N TYR A 479 -11.63 7.75 34.80
CA TYR A 479 -10.28 7.35 34.49
C TYR A 479 -9.24 8.42 34.90
N TYR A 480 -9.58 9.69 34.76
CA TYR A 480 -8.70 10.81 35.11
C TYR A 480 -9.01 11.43 36.50
N GLN A 481 -10.19 11.24 37.06
CA GLN A 481 -10.55 11.80 38.37
C GLN A 481 -9.88 11.11 39.56
N ASN A 482 -9.49 9.87 39.36
CA ASN A 482 -8.88 9.12 40.43
C ASN A 482 -7.37 9.13 40.20
N ASP A 483 -6.56 9.97 40.72
CA ASP A 483 -5.09 10.08 40.78
C ASP A 483 -4.24 8.82 40.43
N PHE A 484 -4.68 8.01 39.44
CA PHE A 484 -4.10 6.72 39.13
C PHE A 484 -3.08 6.85 37.97
N GLY A 485 -1.96 7.50 38.26
CA GLY A 485 -0.83 7.45 37.34
C GLY A 485 -0.40 5.99 37.07
N ARG A 486 -0.06 5.66 35.84
CA ARG A 486 0.53 4.34 35.52
C ARG A 486 1.82 4.18 36.29
N LYS A 487 1.95 3.07 37.04
CA LYS A 487 3.15 2.74 37.80
C LYS A 487 4.10 1.90 36.99
N ASN A 488 3.64 0.75 36.53
CA ASN A 488 4.41 -0.17 35.70
C ASN A 488 3.61 -0.50 34.44
N THR A 489 4.30 -0.55 33.31
CA THR A 489 3.75 -1.11 32.07
C THR A 489 4.80 -2.05 31.49
N PHE A 490 4.43 -3.31 31.29
CA PHE A 490 5.25 -4.29 30.56
C PHE A 490 4.49 -4.75 29.34
N SER A 491 5.12 -4.73 28.18
CA SER A 491 4.56 -5.27 26.94
C SER A 491 5.60 -6.14 26.22
N ALA A 492 5.17 -7.25 25.68
CA ALA A 492 6.02 -8.14 24.90
C ALA A 492 5.25 -8.80 23.76
N ASN A 493 5.87 -8.83 22.57
CA ASN A 493 5.41 -9.58 21.42
C ASN A 493 6.55 -10.48 20.92
N VAL A 494 6.30 -11.77 20.84
CA VAL A 494 7.25 -12.75 20.35
C VAL A 494 6.62 -13.58 19.26
N SER A 495 7.26 -13.71 18.12
CA SER A 495 6.84 -14.62 17.07
C SER A 495 7.98 -15.57 16.70
N GLN A 496 7.66 -16.83 16.58
CA GLN A 496 8.59 -17.92 16.28
C GLN A 496 8.07 -18.68 15.07
N SER A 497 8.78 -18.58 13.95
CA SER A 497 8.58 -19.52 12.85
C SER A 497 9.27 -20.82 13.22
N LEU A 498 8.53 -21.93 13.18
CA LEU A 498 9.07 -23.26 13.45
C LEU A 498 9.72 -23.82 12.17
N PRO A 499 10.49 -24.92 12.25
CA PRO A 499 11.05 -25.57 11.07
C PRO A 499 10.00 -25.83 9.98
N GLU A 500 10.47 -26.01 8.76
CA GLU A 500 9.59 -26.20 7.58
C GLU A 500 8.50 -27.26 7.83
N GLY A 501 7.24 -26.87 7.59
CA GLY A 501 6.06 -27.70 7.81
C GLY A 501 5.47 -27.68 9.22
N TRP A 502 6.12 -27.01 10.18
CA TRP A 502 5.65 -26.95 11.59
C TRP A 502 4.95 -25.63 11.96
N GLY A 503 4.85 -24.67 11.03
CA GLY A 503 4.09 -23.44 11.23
C GLY A 503 4.78 -22.39 12.08
N ALA A 504 3.99 -21.60 12.82
CA ALA A 504 4.48 -20.49 13.64
C ALA A 504 3.72 -20.37 14.96
N VAL A 505 4.43 -19.92 15.99
CA VAL A 505 3.88 -19.54 17.30
C VAL A 505 4.02 -18.04 17.49
N SER A 506 2.98 -17.36 17.99
CA SER A 506 3.06 -15.98 18.45
C SER A 506 2.57 -15.86 19.88
N LEU A 507 3.21 -14.99 20.65
CA LEU A 507 2.87 -14.66 22.03
C LEU A 507 2.81 -13.14 22.15
N SER A 508 1.74 -12.61 22.74
CA SER A 508 1.65 -11.23 23.20
C SER A 508 1.32 -11.20 24.70
N ALA A 509 1.92 -10.25 25.40
CA ALA A 509 1.68 -10.03 26.81
C ALA A 509 1.67 -8.53 27.10
N LEU A 510 0.71 -8.08 27.85
CA LEU A 510 0.61 -6.74 28.38
C LEU A 510 0.30 -6.83 29.87
N TRP A 511 1.00 -6.07 30.69
CA TRP A 511 0.80 -5.98 32.13
C TRP A 511 0.89 -4.52 32.54
N ARG A 512 -0.11 -4.03 33.34
CA ARG A 512 -0.17 -2.68 33.86
C ARG A 512 -0.53 -2.63 35.33
N ASP A 513 0.25 -1.87 36.08
CA ASP A 513 -0.06 -1.49 37.46
C ASP A 513 -0.27 0.01 37.52
N TYR A 514 -1.05 0.43 38.49
CA TYR A 514 -1.39 1.83 38.73
C TYR A 514 -1.05 2.25 40.16
N TRP A 515 -0.75 3.51 40.34
CA TRP A 515 -0.68 4.10 41.65
C TRP A 515 -2.09 4.31 42.19
N GLY A 516 -2.34 4.02 43.49
CA GLY A 516 -3.64 4.28 44.12
C GLY A 516 -4.75 3.24 43.85
N ARG A 517 -4.52 2.27 42.97
CA ARG A 517 -5.39 1.09 42.79
C ARG A 517 -4.65 -0.19 43.15
N SER A 518 -5.39 -1.15 43.74
CA SER A 518 -4.83 -2.46 44.10
C SER A 518 -4.84 -3.47 42.97
N GLY A 519 -5.50 -3.15 41.84
CA GLY A 519 -5.67 -4.05 40.71
C GLY A 519 -4.53 -3.95 39.70
N THR A 520 -4.28 -5.03 38.99
CA THR A 520 -3.32 -5.14 37.87
C THR A 520 -4.07 -5.63 36.65
N SER A 521 -4.06 -4.84 35.57
CA SER A 521 -4.58 -5.30 34.28
C SER A 521 -3.53 -6.17 33.57
N LYS A 522 -3.94 -7.34 33.06
CA LYS A 522 -3.08 -8.29 32.37
C LYS A 522 -3.80 -8.87 31.17
N ASP A 523 -3.12 -8.85 30.02
CA ASP A 523 -3.60 -9.44 28.79
C ASP A 523 -2.52 -10.40 28.25
N TYR A 524 -2.84 -11.66 28.12
CA TYR A 524 -1.97 -12.68 27.54
C TYR A 524 -2.66 -13.32 26.36
N GLN A 525 -1.95 -13.46 25.27
CA GLN A 525 -2.43 -14.19 24.10
C GLN A 525 -1.29 -15.06 23.54
N ILE A 526 -1.60 -16.31 23.26
CA ILE A 526 -0.74 -17.21 22.52
C ILE A 526 -1.50 -17.78 21.34
N SER A 527 -0.86 -17.85 20.19
CA SER A 527 -1.43 -18.52 19.03
C SER A 527 -0.39 -19.39 18.31
N TYR A 528 -0.85 -20.51 17.81
CA TYR A 528 -0.11 -21.39 16.94
C TYR A 528 -0.86 -21.57 15.64
N SER A 529 -0.22 -21.32 14.51
CA SER A 529 -0.78 -21.48 13.18
C SER A 529 0.09 -22.38 12.31
N ASN A 530 -0.54 -23.25 11.54
CA ASN A 530 0.14 -24.10 10.58
C ASN A 530 -0.77 -24.41 9.39
N THR A 531 -0.14 -24.83 8.29
CA THR A 531 -0.80 -25.36 7.10
C THR A 531 -0.29 -26.77 6.86
N PHE A 532 -1.17 -27.76 7.03
CA PHE A 532 -0.87 -29.15 6.70
C PHE A 532 -1.58 -29.51 5.38
N GLN A 533 -0.79 -29.76 4.34
CA GLN A 533 -1.29 -29.88 2.96
C GLN A 533 -2.08 -28.64 2.53
N LYS A 534 -3.42 -28.73 2.49
CA LYS A 534 -4.32 -27.60 2.19
C LYS A 534 -5.14 -27.13 3.40
N ILE A 535 -4.97 -27.77 4.56
CA ILE A 535 -5.71 -27.47 5.76
C ILE A 535 -4.94 -26.43 6.56
N ASN A 536 -5.50 -25.25 6.71
CA ASN A 536 -5.00 -24.23 7.62
C ASN A 536 -5.64 -24.43 8.97
N TYR A 537 -4.86 -24.42 10.05
CA TYR A 537 -5.39 -24.44 11.39
C TYR A 537 -4.66 -23.47 12.31
N THR A 538 -5.42 -22.89 13.21
CA THR A 538 -4.92 -21.97 14.23
C THR A 538 -5.50 -22.38 15.57
N LEU A 539 -4.62 -22.55 16.56
CA LEU A 539 -4.94 -22.68 17.95
C LEU A 539 -4.59 -21.38 18.65
N SER A 540 -5.53 -20.77 19.37
CA SER A 540 -5.24 -19.58 20.16
C SER A 540 -5.79 -19.73 21.58
N ALA A 541 -5.07 -19.16 22.53
CA ALA A 541 -5.52 -19.03 23.91
C ALA A 541 -5.28 -17.59 24.34
N SER A 542 -6.26 -16.97 24.99
CA SER A 542 -6.16 -15.66 25.59
C SER A 542 -6.62 -15.71 27.05
N GLN A 543 -6.01 -14.86 27.86
CA GLN A 543 -6.37 -14.67 29.25
C GLN A 543 -6.25 -13.18 29.57
N THR A 544 -7.35 -12.58 29.97
CA THR A 544 -7.43 -11.18 30.37
C THR A 544 -7.82 -11.07 31.84
N TYR A 545 -7.17 -10.16 32.53
CA TYR A 545 -7.55 -9.75 33.89
C TYR A 545 -7.80 -8.25 33.85
N ASP A 546 -8.95 -7.84 34.28
CA ASP A 546 -9.23 -6.43 34.50
C ASP A 546 -8.68 -5.95 35.86
N GLU A 547 -8.83 -4.67 36.14
CA GLU A 547 -8.39 -4.03 37.38
C GLU A 547 -9.15 -4.49 38.61
N ASP A 548 -10.35 -5.01 38.44
CA ASP A 548 -11.23 -5.55 39.49
C ASP A 548 -11.00 -7.06 39.71
N HIS A 549 -9.96 -7.63 39.10
CA HIS A 549 -9.60 -9.04 39.16
C HIS A 549 -10.59 -9.99 38.46
N ASN A 550 -11.49 -9.47 37.63
CA ASN A 550 -12.28 -10.35 36.77
C ASN A 550 -11.38 -11.01 35.75
N GLU A 551 -11.53 -12.30 35.58
CA GLU A 551 -10.75 -13.12 34.68
C GLU A 551 -11.62 -13.58 33.50
N ASP A 552 -11.13 -13.43 32.27
CA ASP A 552 -11.71 -14.04 31.07
C ASP A 552 -10.63 -14.91 30.39
N LYS A 553 -10.91 -16.20 30.28
CA LYS A 553 -10.06 -17.15 29.56
C LYS A 553 -10.80 -17.67 28.34
N ARG A 554 -10.11 -17.64 27.21
CA ARG A 554 -10.66 -18.17 25.96
C ARG A 554 -9.64 -19.05 25.27
N PHE A 555 -10.12 -20.16 24.76
CA PHE A 555 -9.39 -21.05 23.89
C PHE A 555 -10.16 -21.20 22.59
N ASN A 556 -9.49 -20.99 21.44
CA ASN A 556 -10.11 -21.13 20.13
C ASN A 556 -9.33 -22.09 19.23
N LEU A 557 -10.06 -22.95 18.55
CA LEU A 557 -9.58 -23.80 17.47
C LEU A 557 -10.24 -23.36 16.18
N PHE A 558 -9.44 -22.85 15.24
CA PHE A 558 -9.88 -22.51 13.89
C PHE A 558 -9.29 -23.47 12.88
N ILE A 559 -10.12 -23.99 11.97
CA ILE A 559 -9.73 -24.86 10.86
C ILE A 559 -10.32 -24.29 9.58
N SER A 560 -9.54 -24.24 8.51
CA SER A 560 -9.96 -23.72 7.21
C SER A 560 -9.41 -24.60 6.08
N ILE A 561 -10.28 -24.95 5.16
CA ILE A 561 -9.98 -25.86 4.03
C ILE A 561 -10.37 -25.13 2.74
N PRO A 562 -9.38 -24.67 1.94
CA PRO A 562 -9.66 -24.10 0.63
C PRO A 562 -9.94 -25.19 -0.40
N PHE A 563 -10.95 -24.94 -1.22
CA PHE A 563 -11.32 -25.74 -2.39
C PHE A 563 -11.23 -24.85 -3.62
N ASP A 564 -10.29 -25.14 -4.50
CA ASP A 564 -10.11 -24.44 -5.75
C ASP A 564 -10.54 -25.35 -6.90
N TRP A 565 -11.33 -24.83 -7.82
CA TRP A 565 -11.68 -25.53 -9.06
C TRP A 565 -11.66 -24.58 -10.25
N GLY A 566 -11.54 -25.15 -11.45
CA GLY A 566 -11.32 -24.43 -12.68
C GLY A 566 -9.84 -24.39 -13.05
N ASP A 567 -9.54 -24.49 -14.33
CA ASP A 567 -8.20 -24.52 -14.89
C ASP A 567 -7.58 -23.12 -15.06
N GLY A 568 -8.42 -22.08 -15.03
CA GLY A 568 -8.02 -20.69 -15.28
C GLY A 568 -7.77 -20.38 -16.77
N ILE A 569 -7.90 -21.37 -17.63
CA ILE A 569 -7.71 -21.27 -19.09
C ILE A 569 -9.06 -21.35 -19.81
N THR A 570 -9.77 -22.45 -19.61
CA THR A 570 -11.09 -22.71 -20.23
C THR A 570 -12.23 -22.38 -19.29
N THR A 571 -12.01 -22.54 -17.98
CA THR A 571 -12.99 -22.25 -16.93
C THR A 571 -12.38 -21.26 -15.89
N PRO A 572 -13.14 -20.24 -15.45
CA PRO A 572 -12.66 -19.34 -14.42
C PRO A 572 -12.29 -20.12 -13.16
N ARG A 573 -11.09 -19.83 -12.59
CA ARG A 573 -10.75 -20.34 -11.25
C ARG A 573 -11.76 -19.79 -10.24
N ARG A 574 -12.32 -20.67 -9.45
CA ARG A 574 -13.21 -20.32 -8.36
C ARG A 574 -12.61 -20.80 -7.05
N HIS A 575 -12.70 -19.95 -6.05
CA HIS A 575 -12.23 -20.23 -4.71
C HIS A 575 -13.44 -20.42 -3.80
N LEU A 576 -13.46 -21.51 -3.08
CA LEU A 576 -14.38 -21.79 -1.99
C LEU A 576 -13.57 -22.15 -0.77
N ASN A 577 -13.94 -21.65 0.38
CA ASN A 577 -13.29 -21.98 1.63
C ASN A 577 -14.33 -22.43 2.65
N VAL A 578 -14.12 -23.59 3.26
CA VAL A 578 -14.91 -24.07 4.38
C VAL A 578 -14.11 -23.87 5.65
N SER A 579 -14.71 -23.24 6.64
CA SER A 579 -14.06 -22.97 7.92
C SER A 579 -14.89 -23.47 9.08
N ASN A 580 -14.21 -23.81 10.17
CA ASN A 580 -14.80 -24.10 11.47
C ASN A 580 -14.01 -23.36 12.55
N SER A 581 -14.73 -22.68 13.44
CA SER A 581 -14.17 -22.04 14.63
C SER A 581 -14.89 -22.56 15.85
N THR A 582 -14.15 -23.10 16.83
CA THR A 582 -14.71 -23.57 18.08
C THR A 582 -14.03 -22.87 19.24
N THR A 583 -14.83 -22.23 20.09
CA THR A 583 -14.36 -21.47 21.25
C THR A 583 -14.75 -22.17 22.56
N PHE A 584 -13.85 -22.13 23.52
CA PHE A 584 -14.01 -22.63 24.87
C PHE A 584 -13.62 -21.53 25.86
N ASP A 585 -14.30 -21.46 26.99
CA ASP A 585 -13.96 -20.67 28.18
C ASP A 585 -13.68 -21.57 29.39
N ASP A 586 -13.58 -20.98 30.58
CA ASP A 586 -13.36 -21.74 31.84
C ASP A 586 -14.48 -22.74 32.14
N ASP A 587 -15.71 -22.46 31.66
CA ASP A 587 -16.87 -23.35 31.83
C ASP A 587 -16.98 -24.40 30.72
N GLY A 588 -16.03 -24.47 29.81
CA GLY A 588 -15.94 -25.42 28.72
C GLY A 588 -16.35 -24.84 27.35
N PHE A 589 -17.11 -25.63 26.57
CA PHE A 589 -17.53 -25.21 25.21
C PHE A 589 -18.39 -23.94 25.25
N THR A 590 -18.02 -22.90 24.50
CA THR A 590 -18.75 -21.64 24.40
C THR A 590 -19.53 -21.54 23.11
N SER A 591 -18.84 -21.69 21.98
CA SER A 591 -19.46 -21.57 20.67
C SER A 591 -18.76 -22.39 19.59
N ASN A 592 -19.50 -22.74 18.56
CA ASN A 592 -18.98 -23.32 17.34
C ASN A 592 -19.58 -22.59 16.13
N ASN A 593 -18.74 -22.23 15.17
CA ASN A 593 -19.14 -21.58 13.94
C ASN A 593 -18.61 -22.38 12.74
N ILE A 594 -19.50 -22.70 11.81
CA ILE A 594 -19.16 -23.31 10.53
C ILE A 594 -19.48 -22.29 9.43
N GLY A 595 -18.47 -21.97 8.63
CA GLY A 595 -18.56 -20.99 7.56
C GLY A 595 -18.19 -21.56 6.20
N LEU A 596 -18.83 -21.01 5.18
CA LEU A 596 -18.54 -21.21 3.78
C LEU A 596 -18.34 -19.84 3.14
N THR A 597 -17.17 -19.59 2.56
CA THR A 597 -16.89 -18.33 1.85
C THR A 597 -16.41 -18.62 0.44
N GLY A 598 -16.70 -17.71 -0.49
CA GLY A 598 -16.28 -17.90 -1.87
C GLY A 598 -16.31 -16.62 -2.67
N THR A 599 -15.77 -16.72 -3.90
CA THR A 599 -15.80 -15.64 -4.90
C THR A 599 -16.68 -16.02 -6.08
N ALA A 600 -17.32 -15.04 -6.68
CA ALA A 600 -18.20 -15.22 -7.83
C ALA A 600 -18.11 -14.04 -8.81
N GLY A 601 -18.60 -14.26 -10.02
CA GLY A 601 -18.58 -13.30 -11.11
C GLY A 601 -17.40 -13.51 -12.07
N SER A 602 -17.49 -12.95 -13.27
CA SER A 602 -16.46 -13.08 -14.32
C SER A 602 -15.17 -12.34 -14.00
N ARG A 603 -15.24 -11.36 -13.09
CA ARG A 603 -14.14 -10.51 -12.64
C ARG A 603 -13.82 -10.69 -11.15
N ASP A 604 -14.32 -11.77 -10.51
CA ASP A 604 -14.23 -12.03 -9.08
C ASP A 604 -14.76 -10.87 -8.22
N GLN A 605 -15.79 -10.17 -8.74
CA GLN A 605 -16.31 -8.96 -8.13
C GLN A 605 -17.20 -9.20 -6.91
N PHE A 606 -17.72 -10.42 -6.75
CA PHE A 606 -18.54 -10.79 -5.61
C PHE A 606 -17.78 -11.70 -4.67
N ASN A 607 -17.74 -11.32 -3.38
CA ASN A 607 -17.32 -12.21 -2.30
C ASN A 607 -18.56 -12.49 -1.44
N TYR A 608 -18.84 -13.74 -1.18
CA TYR A 608 -19.99 -14.15 -0.38
C TYR A 608 -19.57 -15.08 0.74
N GLY A 609 -20.34 -15.04 1.81
CA GLY A 609 -20.20 -15.95 2.95
C GLY A 609 -21.55 -16.37 3.47
N VAL A 610 -21.60 -17.61 3.97
CA VAL A 610 -22.73 -18.15 4.74
C VAL A 610 -22.14 -18.84 5.94
N ASN A 611 -22.72 -18.61 7.11
CA ASN A 611 -22.27 -19.25 8.33
C ASN A 611 -23.43 -19.68 9.23
N VAL A 612 -23.16 -20.69 10.04
CA VAL A 612 -24.04 -21.11 11.14
C VAL A 612 -23.20 -21.19 12.40
N SER A 613 -23.63 -20.51 13.43
CA SER A 613 -22.99 -20.57 14.74
C SER A 613 -23.98 -21.09 15.80
N HIS A 614 -23.44 -21.85 16.74
CA HIS A 614 -24.17 -22.31 17.92
C HIS A 614 -23.45 -21.86 19.18
N GLN A 615 -24.17 -21.26 20.10
CA GLN A 615 -23.67 -20.78 21.39
C GLN A 615 -24.31 -21.58 22.52
N ARG A 616 -23.49 -21.91 23.55
CA ARG A 616 -23.92 -22.71 24.69
C ARG A 616 -24.84 -21.90 25.64
N GLN A 617 -24.48 -20.64 25.91
CA GLN A 617 -25.05 -19.87 26.99
C GLN A 617 -26.57 -19.78 26.90
N ASP A 618 -27.12 -19.57 25.71
CA ASP A 618 -28.59 -19.51 25.50
C ASP A 618 -29.08 -20.65 24.60
N SER A 619 -28.22 -21.67 24.33
CA SER A 619 -28.48 -22.74 23.34
C SER A 619 -28.94 -22.17 22.01
N GLU A 620 -28.39 -21.04 21.63
CA GLU A 620 -28.81 -20.26 20.50
C GLU A 620 -28.05 -20.67 19.23
N THR A 621 -28.80 -20.78 18.14
CA THR A 621 -28.24 -21.02 16.81
C THR A 621 -28.54 -19.84 15.93
N THR A 622 -27.47 -19.24 15.37
CA THR A 622 -27.54 -18.12 14.46
C THR A 622 -27.13 -18.57 13.06
N ALA A 623 -27.93 -18.22 12.07
CA ALA A 623 -27.55 -18.32 10.66
C ALA A 623 -27.22 -16.92 10.15
N GLY A 624 -26.08 -16.80 9.45
CA GLY A 624 -25.60 -15.53 8.91
C GLY A 624 -25.23 -15.64 7.43
N THR A 625 -25.30 -14.52 6.72
CA THR A 625 -24.80 -14.37 5.37
C THR A 625 -24.20 -12.98 5.18
N ASN A 626 -23.17 -12.90 4.37
CA ASN A 626 -22.56 -11.64 3.95
C ASN A 626 -22.26 -11.64 2.46
N LEU A 627 -22.36 -10.47 1.85
CA LEU A 627 -22.05 -10.24 0.44
C LEU A 627 -21.25 -8.96 0.29
N THR A 628 -20.10 -9.05 -0.39
CA THR A 628 -19.31 -7.88 -0.81
C THR A 628 -19.34 -7.80 -2.33
N TRP A 629 -19.73 -6.65 -2.85
CA TRP A 629 -19.70 -6.36 -4.27
C TRP A 629 -18.67 -5.26 -4.57
N ASN A 630 -17.59 -5.67 -5.22
CA ASN A 630 -16.53 -4.77 -5.68
C ASN A 630 -16.90 -4.27 -7.09
N THR A 631 -17.14 -2.98 -7.23
CA THR A 631 -17.36 -2.32 -8.50
C THR A 631 -16.17 -1.42 -8.85
N PRO A 632 -16.03 -0.93 -10.08
CA PRO A 632 -14.96 0.04 -10.40
C PRO A 632 -15.05 1.36 -9.61
N VAL A 633 -16.22 1.71 -9.09
CA VAL A 633 -16.51 3.02 -8.49
C VAL A 633 -16.79 2.97 -6.99
N ALA A 634 -17.19 1.84 -6.45
CA ALA A 634 -17.51 1.67 -5.04
C ALA A 634 -17.40 0.19 -4.62
N THR A 635 -17.20 -0.04 -3.33
CA THR A 635 -17.37 -1.35 -2.69
C THR A 635 -18.63 -1.30 -1.82
N LEU A 636 -19.53 -2.25 -2.01
CA LEU A 636 -20.75 -2.40 -1.22
C LEU A 636 -20.67 -3.68 -0.41
N ASN A 637 -21.04 -3.62 0.86
CA ASN A 637 -21.18 -4.80 1.72
C ASN A 637 -22.61 -4.85 2.26
N GLY A 638 -23.12 -6.06 2.40
CA GLY A 638 -24.37 -6.34 3.09
C GLY A 638 -24.24 -7.60 3.91
N SER A 639 -24.80 -7.60 5.11
CA SER A 639 -24.84 -8.74 6.02
C SER A 639 -26.22 -8.91 6.60
N TYR A 640 -26.56 -10.16 6.90
CA TYR A 640 -27.77 -10.53 7.58
C TYR A 640 -27.48 -11.70 8.52
N SER A 641 -27.93 -11.60 9.74
CA SER A 641 -27.84 -12.69 10.71
C SER A 641 -29.19 -12.84 11.44
N GLN A 642 -29.61 -14.07 11.66
CA GLN A 642 -30.85 -14.37 12.35
C GLN A 642 -30.67 -15.52 13.33
N SER A 643 -31.24 -15.33 14.52
CA SER A 643 -31.36 -16.35 15.53
C SER A 643 -32.80 -16.44 16.06
N SER A 644 -32.99 -17.25 17.11
CA SER A 644 -34.28 -17.29 17.81
C SER A 644 -34.58 -15.99 18.56
N ASN A 645 -33.55 -15.25 18.99
CA ASN A 645 -33.65 -14.12 19.91
C ASN A 645 -33.38 -12.76 19.27
N TYR A 646 -32.72 -12.72 18.13
CA TYR A 646 -32.41 -11.48 17.44
C TYR A 646 -32.37 -11.63 15.91
N THR A 647 -32.54 -10.51 15.24
CA THR A 647 -32.26 -10.34 13.82
C THR A 647 -31.31 -9.15 13.66
N GLN A 648 -30.26 -9.32 12.83
CA GLN A 648 -29.29 -8.30 12.60
C GLN A 648 -29.15 -8.07 11.10
N THR A 649 -29.06 -6.80 10.70
CA THR A 649 -28.82 -6.39 9.33
C THR A 649 -27.73 -5.33 9.33
N GLY A 650 -26.71 -5.53 8.52
CA GLY A 650 -25.63 -4.57 8.30
C GLY A 650 -25.52 -4.20 6.84
N GLY A 651 -25.12 -2.96 6.56
CA GLY A 651 -24.80 -2.50 5.23
C GLY A 651 -23.73 -1.43 5.24
N SER A 652 -22.81 -1.48 4.28
CA SER A 652 -21.83 -0.42 4.13
C SER A 652 -21.50 -0.13 2.67
N ILE A 653 -21.10 1.10 2.42
CA ILE A 653 -20.59 1.57 1.15
C ILE A 653 -19.27 2.31 1.38
N SER A 654 -18.28 2.03 0.55
CA SER A 654 -17.01 2.76 0.54
C SER A 654 -16.56 3.06 -0.87
N GLY A 655 -15.78 4.13 -1.02
CA GLY A 655 -15.24 4.54 -2.30
C GLY A 655 -14.47 5.85 -2.22
N GLY A 656 -14.16 6.39 -3.38
CA GLY A 656 -13.46 7.67 -3.50
C GLY A 656 -13.97 8.48 -4.68
N VAL A 657 -13.89 9.79 -4.53
CA VAL A 657 -14.23 10.80 -5.55
C VAL A 657 -13.00 11.68 -5.76
N VAL A 658 -12.60 11.88 -6.99
CA VAL A 658 -11.47 12.74 -7.37
C VAL A 658 -11.94 13.75 -8.43
N ALA A 659 -11.78 15.03 -8.15
CA ALA A 659 -12.06 16.13 -9.06
C ALA A 659 -10.76 16.86 -9.43
N TRP A 660 -10.50 16.99 -10.73
CA TRP A 660 -9.28 17.58 -11.28
C TRP A 660 -9.57 18.26 -12.63
N SER A 661 -8.58 18.87 -13.26
CA SER A 661 -8.75 19.60 -14.53
C SER A 661 -9.34 18.74 -15.68
N GLY A 662 -9.10 17.43 -15.69
CA GLY A 662 -9.65 16.47 -16.67
C GLY A 662 -11.08 16.01 -16.36
N GLY A 663 -11.65 16.35 -15.20
CA GLY A 663 -13.02 16.04 -14.80
C GLY A 663 -13.15 15.32 -13.46
N LEU A 664 -14.17 14.49 -13.34
CA LEU A 664 -14.50 13.72 -12.14
C LEU A 664 -14.21 12.24 -12.36
N ASN A 665 -13.50 11.63 -11.42
CA ASN A 665 -13.27 10.19 -11.36
C ASN A 665 -13.82 9.61 -10.05
N LEU A 666 -14.44 8.45 -10.15
CA LEU A 666 -14.85 7.64 -9.01
C LEU A 666 -13.90 6.44 -8.89
N SER A 667 -13.69 5.97 -7.68
CA SER A 667 -12.86 4.79 -7.38
C SER A 667 -13.48 3.99 -6.25
N SER A 668 -13.35 2.67 -6.29
CA SER A 668 -13.80 1.81 -5.18
C SER A 668 -12.92 1.93 -3.93
N ARG A 669 -11.70 2.41 -4.10
CA ARG A 669 -10.74 2.69 -3.01
C ARG A 669 -9.95 3.94 -3.34
N LEU A 670 -9.55 4.67 -2.32
CA LEU A 670 -8.71 5.84 -2.46
C LEU A 670 -7.81 5.94 -1.22
N SER A 671 -6.51 6.04 -1.45
CA SER A 671 -5.50 6.37 -0.45
C SER A 671 -5.12 7.85 -0.55
N ASP A 672 -4.29 8.34 0.36
CA ASP A 672 -3.84 9.74 0.32
C ASP A 672 -2.89 10.01 -0.87
N THR A 673 -2.14 8.99 -1.30
CA THR A 673 -1.21 9.07 -2.44
C THR A 673 -1.67 8.12 -3.53
N PHE A 674 -2.03 8.64 -4.69
CA PHE A 674 -2.60 7.86 -5.79
C PHE A 674 -2.31 8.47 -7.15
N ALA A 675 -2.51 7.67 -8.20
CA ALA A 675 -2.39 8.10 -9.59
C ALA A 675 -3.75 8.19 -10.28
N ILE A 676 -3.90 9.19 -11.14
CA ILE A 676 -4.90 9.20 -12.20
C ILE A 676 -4.16 8.74 -13.45
N MET A 677 -4.51 7.56 -13.95
CA MET A 677 -3.98 7.02 -15.20
C MET A 677 -4.92 7.44 -16.33
N GLN A 678 -4.36 8.04 -17.36
CA GLN A 678 -5.12 8.56 -18.50
C GLN A 678 -4.61 7.93 -19.79
N ALA A 679 -5.48 7.21 -20.50
CA ALA A 679 -5.27 6.62 -21.82
C ALA A 679 -6.48 7.00 -22.70
N PRO A 680 -6.45 8.17 -23.38
CA PRO A 680 -7.60 8.70 -24.10
C PRO A 680 -8.17 7.70 -25.13
N GLY A 681 -9.50 7.52 -25.12
CA GLY A 681 -10.20 6.59 -26.02
C GLY A 681 -10.11 5.11 -25.63
N LEU A 682 -9.35 4.74 -24.63
CA LEU A 682 -9.20 3.36 -24.17
C LEU A 682 -10.17 3.06 -23.02
N GLU A 683 -11.33 2.49 -23.33
CA GLU A 683 -12.32 2.06 -22.34
C GLU A 683 -12.11 0.58 -21.98
N GLY A 684 -12.24 0.24 -20.70
CA GLY A 684 -12.25 -1.14 -20.23
C GLY A 684 -10.90 -1.80 -20.01
N ALA A 685 -9.78 -1.05 -20.12
CA ALA A 685 -8.46 -1.59 -19.82
C ALA A 685 -8.29 -1.78 -18.30
N TYR A 686 -7.73 -2.91 -17.89
CA TYR A 686 -7.46 -3.24 -16.49
C TYR A 686 -6.20 -2.53 -15.95
N VAL A 687 -6.22 -2.22 -14.65
CA VAL A 687 -5.08 -1.57 -13.98
C VAL A 687 -4.34 -2.58 -13.13
N ASN A 688 -3.03 -2.74 -13.36
CA ASN A 688 -2.13 -3.57 -12.54
C ASN A 688 -2.72 -4.96 -12.19
N GLY A 689 -3.39 -5.61 -13.16
CA GLY A 689 -4.00 -6.94 -12.98
C GLY A 689 -5.29 -6.97 -12.15
N GLN A 690 -5.80 -5.83 -11.69
CA GLN A 690 -7.06 -5.76 -10.94
C GLN A 690 -8.25 -5.75 -11.90
N LYS A 691 -8.86 -6.91 -12.13
CA LYS A 691 -9.93 -7.13 -13.14
C LYS A 691 -11.20 -6.30 -12.93
N TYR A 692 -11.46 -5.83 -11.72
CA TYR A 692 -12.64 -4.99 -11.42
C TYR A 692 -12.36 -3.50 -11.56
N ARG A 693 -11.09 -3.07 -11.70
CA ARG A 693 -10.70 -1.67 -11.95
C ARG A 693 -10.37 -1.46 -13.41
N THR A 694 -11.21 -0.72 -14.09
CA THR A 694 -11.06 -0.48 -15.52
C THR A 694 -11.12 1.00 -15.86
N THR A 695 -10.48 1.38 -16.95
CA THR A 695 -10.62 2.71 -17.52
C THR A 695 -12.06 2.98 -17.92
N ASN A 696 -12.53 4.18 -17.65
CA ASN A 696 -13.87 4.64 -18.01
C ASN A 696 -13.93 5.08 -19.49
N LYS A 697 -15.10 5.59 -19.95
CA LYS A 697 -15.30 6.06 -21.34
C LYS A 697 -14.33 7.15 -21.79
N LYS A 698 -13.75 7.93 -20.87
CA LYS A 698 -12.73 8.94 -21.18
C LYS A 698 -11.32 8.36 -21.19
N GLY A 699 -11.16 7.06 -20.93
CA GLY A 699 -9.87 6.40 -20.78
C GLY A 699 -9.18 6.73 -19.45
N THR A 700 -9.90 7.18 -18.41
CA THR A 700 -9.31 7.52 -17.12
C THR A 700 -9.66 6.50 -16.05
N VAL A 701 -8.72 6.24 -15.14
CA VAL A 701 -8.91 5.37 -13.96
C VAL A 701 -8.05 5.87 -12.81
N VAL A 702 -8.54 5.70 -11.60
CA VAL A 702 -7.76 5.98 -10.37
C VAL A 702 -7.09 4.69 -9.89
N TYR A 703 -5.79 4.75 -9.65
CA TYR A 703 -5.03 3.69 -9.02
C TYR A 703 -4.52 4.17 -7.66
N ASP A 704 -5.04 3.58 -6.59
CA ASP A 704 -4.66 3.85 -5.22
C ASP A 704 -3.39 3.07 -4.81
N ASN A 705 -2.88 3.37 -3.62
CA ASN A 705 -1.79 2.64 -2.99
C ASN A 705 -0.44 2.82 -3.68
N LEU A 706 -0.12 4.05 -4.07
CA LEU A 706 1.24 4.39 -4.45
C LEU A 706 2.12 4.50 -3.19
N THR A 707 3.33 4.00 -3.28
CA THR A 707 4.34 4.16 -2.24
C THR A 707 5.02 5.52 -2.43
N PRO A 708 4.88 6.46 -1.48
CA PRO A 708 5.54 7.76 -1.57
C PRO A 708 7.05 7.63 -1.67
N TYR A 709 7.68 8.51 -2.45
CA TYR A 709 9.14 8.60 -2.63
C TYR A 709 9.79 7.34 -3.18
N ARG A 710 9.00 6.45 -3.79
CA ARG A 710 9.45 5.17 -4.39
C ARG A 710 8.98 5.06 -5.83
N GLU A 711 9.68 4.23 -6.57
CA GLU A 711 9.29 3.84 -7.91
C GLU A 711 8.02 2.99 -7.85
N ASN A 712 6.96 3.47 -8.51
CA ASN A 712 5.70 2.76 -8.66
C ASN A 712 5.49 2.42 -10.12
N HIS A 713 5.32 1.14 -10.41
CA HIS A 713 5.04 0.65 -11.76
C HIS A 713 3.54 0.62 -12.01
N LEU A 714 3.11 1.39 -13.00
CA LEU A 714 1.72 1.54 -13.40
C LEU A 714 1.53 0.89 -14.77
N MET A 715 0.60 -0.06 -14.86
CA MET A 715 0.37 -0.85 -16.06
C MET A 715 -1.10 -0.88 -16.43
N LEU A 716 -1.38 -0.73 -17.73
CA LEU A 716 -2.70 -0.96 -18.32
C LEU A 716 -2.68 -2.26 -19.14
N ASP A 717 -3.64 -3.13 -18.86
CA ASP A 717 -3.86 -4.38 -19.60
C ASP A 717 -5.09 -4.24 -20.49
N VAL A 718 -4.87 -4.30 -21.79
CA VAL A 718 -5.92 -4.14 -22.81
C VAL A 718 -6.56 -5.46 -23.24
N SER A 719 -6.15 -6.60 -22.70
CA SER A 719 -6.56 -7.95 -23.16
C SER A 719 -8.07 -8.18 -23.15
N GLN A 720 -8.83 -7.41 -22.40
CA GLN A 720 -10.28 -7.48 -22.30
C GLN A 720 -10.97 -6.17 -22.71
N SER A 721 -10.22 -5.21 -23.23
CA SER A 721 -10.80 -3.98 -23.76
C SER A 721 -11.47 -4.26 -25.08
N SER A 722 -12.67 -3.73 -25.27
CA SER A 722 -13.38 -3.74 -26.57
C SER A 722 -13.02 -2.51 -27.43
N SER A 723 -12.12 -1.65 -26.97
CA SER A 723 -11.72 -0.44 -27.67
C SER A 723 -10.82 -0.79 -28.87
N GLU A 724 -11.04 -0.13 -30.00
CA GLU A 724 -10.17 -0.18 -31.19
C GLU A 724 -8.92 0.72 -31.01
N THR A 725 -8.81 1.42 -29.89
CA THR A 725 -7.70 2.29 -29.54
C THR A 725 -6.44 1.47 -29.26
N GLU A 726 -5.35 1.80 -29.91
CA GLU A 726 -4.05 1.19 -29.67
C GLU A 726 -3.36 1.89 -28.50
N LEU A 727 -2.80 1.12 -27.61
CA LEU A 727 -1.98 1.59 -26.50
C LEU A 727 -0.51 1.50 -26.89
N ARG A 728 0.18 2.64 -26.95
CA ARG A 728 1.62 2.73 -27.24
C ARG A 728 2.39 2.68 -25.91
N GLY A 729 2.82 1.51 -25.53
CA GLY A 729 3.45 1.27 -24.23
C GLY A 729 2.44 1.13 -23.10
N ASN A 730 2.44 -0.02 -22.46
CA ASN A 730 1.46 -0.40 -21.43
C ASN A 730 1.93 -0.14 -19.99
N ARG A 731 3.17 0.34 -19.80
CA ARG A 731 3.80 0.54 -18.50
C ARG A 731 4.41 1.94 -18.39
N LYS A 732 4.20 2.58 -17.25
CA LYS A 732 4.79 3.87 -16.88
C LYS A 732 5.25 3.79 -15.41
N VAL A 733 6.16 4.67 -15.04
CA VAL A 733 6.73 4.76 -13.68
C VAL A 733 6.41 6.13 -13.10
N ALA A 734 6.12 6.17 -11.80
CA ALA A 734 5.94 7.41 -11.05
C ALA A 734 6.52 7.29 -9.65
N ALA A 735 7.07 8.37 -9.11
CA ALA A 735 7.58 8.48 -7.74
C ALA A 735 6.94 9.69 -7.04
N PRO A 736 5.76 9.54 -6.43
CA PRO A 736 5.02 10.64 -5.85
C PRO A 736 5.60 11.15 -4.52
N TYR A 737 5.43 12.43 -4.22
CA TYR A 737 5.43 12.90 -2.83
C TYR A 737 4.29 12.24 -2.05
N ARG A 738 4.42 12.12 -0.72
CA ARG A 738 3.30 11.73 0.15
C ARG A 738 2.13 12.68 -0.08
N GLY A 739 0.91 12.15 -0.20
CA GLY A 739 -0.31 12.91 -0.43
C GLY A 739 -0.47 13.49 -1.85
N ALA A 740 0.47 13.20 -2.77
CA ALA A 740 0.38 13.68 -4.14
C ALA A 740 -0.66 12.91 -4.96
N VAL A 741 -1.36 13.64 -5.82
CA VAL A 741 -2.22 13.10 -6.88
C VAL A 741 -1.45 13.18 -8.18
N VAL A 742 -0.91 12.07 -8.65
CA VAL A 742 -0.06 12.02 -9.84
C VAL A 742 -0.89 11.76 -11.09
N LEU A 743 -0.65 12.52 -12.16
CA LEU A 743 -1.24 12.25 -13.47
C LEU A 743 -0.25 11.48 -14.34
N VAL A 744 -0.66 10.28 -14.75
CA VAL A 744 0.16 9.41 -15.59
C VAL A 744 -0.53 9.20 -16.94
N ASN A 745 0.07 9.80 -17.98
CA ASN A 745 -0.45 9.75 -19.34
C ASN A 745 0.12 8.55 -20.09
N PHE A 746 -0.76 7.79 -20.72
CA PHE A 746 -0.45 6.73 -21.64
C PHE A 746 -0.76 7.18 -23.06
N ASP A 747 0.19 6.96 -23.96
CA ASP A 747 0.02 7.34 -25.34
C ASP A 747 -0.90 6.37 -26.06
N THR A 748 -1.91 6.91 -26.73
CA THR A 748 -2.91 6.13 -27.45
C THR A 748 -3.06 6.58 -28.88
N ASP A 749 -3.32 5.64 -29.75
CA ASP A 749 -3.74 5.93 -31.13
C ASP A 749 -5.22 5.58 -31.30
N GLN A 750 -6.06 6.59 -31.39
CA GLN A 750 -7.52 6.48 -31.50
C GLN A 750 -8.00 6.36 -32.96
N ARG A 751 -7.08 6.42 -33.93
CA ARG A 751 -7.43 6.28 -35.34
C ARG A 751 -7.97 4.87 -35.59
N LYS A 752 -9.00 4.77 -36.42
CA LYS A 752 -9.64 3.50 -36.75
C LYS A 752 -8.66 2.55 -37.46
N PRO A 753 -8.52 1.29 -37.00
CA PRO A 753 -7.74 0.29 -37.70
C PRO A 753 -8.54 -0.27 -38.89
N TRP A 754 -7.86 -0.41 -40.03
CA TRP A 754 -8.39 -1.03 -41.23
C TRP A 754 -7.50 -2.21 -41.61
N PHE A 755 -8.09 -3.37 -41.89
CA PHE A 755 -7.42 -4.59 -42.27
C PHE A 755 -7.76 -4.92 -43.73
N ILE A 756 -6.97 -4.49 -44.71
CA ILE A 756 -7.27 -4.54 -46.13
C ILE A 756 -6.34 -5.53 -46.81
N LYS A 757 -6.94 -6.53 -47.48
CA LYS A 757 -6.16 -7.46 -48.31
C LYS A 757 -5.79 -6.79 -49.63
N ALA A 758 -4.52 -6.85 -50.02
CA ALA A 758 -4.04 -6.31 -51.28
C ALA A 758 -3.04 -7.26 -51.93
N GLN A 759 -2.92 -7.21 -53.24
CA GLN A 759 -1.96 -8.00 -54.01
C GLN A 759 -1.52 -7.24 -55.25
N ARG A 760 -0.39 -7.61 -55.86
CA ARG A 760 0.08 -7.07 -57.12
C ARG A 760 -0.80 -7.55 -58.28
N PRO A 761 -0.74 -6.93 -59.49
CA PRO A 761 -1.53 -7.35 -60.66
C PRO A 761 -1.26 -8.78 -61.11
N ASP A 762 -0.05 -9.29 -60.89
CA ASP A 762 0.36 -10.66 -61.16
C ASP A 762 -0.09 -11.69 -60.10
N GLY A 763 -0.78 -11.23 -59.07
CA GLY A 763 -1.21 -12.07 -57.97
C GLY A 763 -0.14 -12.26 -56.86
N SER A 764 1.07 -11.73 -57.06
CA SER A 764 2.10 -11.84 -56.04
C SER A 764 1.80 -10.97 -54.84
N PRO A 765 2.24 -11.36 -53.60
CA PRO A 765 2.00 -10.58 -52.37
C PRO A 765 2.84 -9.31 -52.36
N LEU A 766 2.36 -8.30 -51.62
CA LEU A 766 3.14 -7.13 -51.22
C LEU A 766 4.19 -7.54 -50.15
N ILE A 767 5.29 -6.82 -50.13
CA ILE A 767 6.40 -7.13 -49.21
C ILE A 767 6.04 -6.78 -47.78
N PHE A 768 6.14 -7.75 -46.93
CA PHE A 768 5.91 -7.59 -45.47
C PHE A 768 6.80 -6.52 -44.87
N GLY A 769 6.26 -5.70 -43.97
CA GLY A 769 7.01 -4.69 -43.22
C GLY A 769 7.24 -3.38 -44.01
N TYR A 770 6.70 -3.25 -45.23
CA TYR A 770 6.79 -1.99 -46.01
C TYR A 770 5.69 -1.01 -45.52
N ASP A 771 6.06 0.28 -45.50
CA ASP A 771 5.17 1.35 -45.14
C ASP A 771 4.05 1.52 -46.16
N VAL A 772 2.86 1.82 -45.65
CA VAL A 772 1.71 2.27 -46.42
C VAL A 772 1.61 3.77 -46.27
N VAL A 773 1.74 4.53 -47.36
CA VAL A 773 1.68 5.98 -47.33
C VAL A 773 0.45 6.51 -48.03
N ASP A 774 -0.12 7.61 -47.57
CA ASP A 774 -1.24 8.29 -48.19
C ASP A 774 -0.76 9.14 -49.40
N HIS A 775 -1.70 9.74 -50.10
CA HIS A 775 -1.43 10.62 -51.26
C HIS A 775 -0.65 11.91 -50.87
N HIS A 776 -0.47 12.20 -49.59
CA HIS A 776 0.38 13.29 -49.11
C HIS A 776 1.78 12.81 -48.70
N GLY A 777 2.05 11.50 -48.79
CA GLY A 777 3.32 10.89 -48.36
C GLY A 777 3.43 10.63 -46.87
N HIS A 778 2.33 10.76 -46.11
CA HIS A 778 2.36 10.40 -44.68
C HIS A 778 2.20 8.90 -44.51
N ASN A 779 2.98 8.32 -43.62
CA ASN A 779 2.84 6.93 -43.23
C ASN A 779 1.48 6.73 -42.49
N VAL A 780 0.60 5.93 -43.10
CA VAL A 780 -0.72 5.60 -42.53
C VAL A 780 -0.84 4.14 -42.10
N GLY A 781 0.18 3.32 -42.32
CA GLY A 781 0.13 1.92 -42.00
C GLY A 781 1.34 1.11 -42.47
N ILE A 782 1.21 -0.19 -42.35
CA ILE A 782 2.27 -1.16 -42.72
C ILE A 782 1.64 -2.36 -43.45
N VAL A 783 2.43 -2.99 -44.30
CA VAL A 783 2.08 -4.27 -44.91
C VAL A 783 2.31 -5.40 -43.91
N GLY A 784 1.24 -6.04 -43.45
CA GLY A 784 1.24 -7.18 -42.54
C GLY A 784 1.41 -8.52 -43.26
N GLN A 785 1.32 -9.61 -42.51
CA GLN A 785 1.38 -10.99 -43.04
C GLN A 785 0.27 -11.24 -44.08
N GLY A 786 0.56 -12.07 -45.06
CA GLY A 786 -0.42 -12.44 -46.07
C GLY A 786 -0.83 -11.28 -46.96
N SER A 787 0.02 -10.26 -47.12
CA SER A 787 -0.28 -9.07 -47.92
C SER A 787 -1.48 -8.28 -47.43
N GLN A 788 -1.72 -8.33 -46.13
CA GLN A 788 -2.74 -7.53 -45.47
C GLN A 788 -2.18 -6.17 -45.06
N LEU A 789 -2.81 -5.11 -45.56
CA LEU A 789 -2.47 -3.76 -45.12
C LEU A 789 -3.12 -3.51 -43.78
N PHE A 790 -2.35 -3.13 -42.79
CA PHE A 790 -2.80 -2.57 -41.53
C PHE A 790 -2.70 -1.06 -41.58
N ILE A 791 -3.84 -0.38 -41.72
CA ILE A 791 -3.91 1.08 -41.90
C ILE A 791 -4.62 1.66 -40.69
N ARG A 792 -4.07 2.74 -40.11
CA ARG A 792 -4.72 3.50 -39.03
C ARG A 792 -4.99 4.93 -39.49
N THR A 793 -6.27 5.25 -39.70
CA THR A 793 -6.72 6.58 -40.13
C THR A 793 -8.14 6.84 -39.62
N ASN A 794 -8.51 8.10 -39.39
CA ASN A 794 -9.90 8.43 -39.03
C ASN A 794 -10.83 8.13 -40.21
N ASP A 795 -10.46 8.62 -41.38
CA ASP A 795 -11.12 8.32 -42.65
C ASP A 795 -10.10 7.67 -43.59
N ILE A 796 -10.53 6.64 -44.31
CA ILE A 796 -9.63 5.97 -45.22
C ILE A 796 -9.23 6.90 -46.36
N PRO A 797 -7.93 7.05 -46.70
CA PRO A 797 -7.49 7.85 -47.80
C PRO A 797 -8.06 7.30 -49.14
N PRO A 798 -8.38 8.14 -50.12
CA PRO A 798 -8.88 7.66 -51.41
C PRO A 798 -7.87 6.81 -52.15
N GLU A 799 -6.59 7.00 -51.87
CA GLU A 799 -5.48 6.25 -52.43
C GLU A 799 -4.36 6.09 -51.40
N VAL A 800 -3.74 4.93 -51.40
CA VAL A 800 -2.52 4.66 -50.66
C VAL A 800 -1.47 4.03 -51.56
N SER A 801 -0.21 4.34 -51.31
CA SER A 801 0.94 3.80 -52.00
C SER A 801 1.75 2.88 -51.10
N VAL A 802 2.27 1.80 -51.71
CA VAL A 802 3.14 0.84 -51.03
C VAL A 802 4.41 0.68 -51.88
N PRO A 803 5.60 0.84 -51.28
CA PRO A 803 6.83 0.54 -52.00
C PRO A 803 6.87 -0.90 -52.49
N VAL A 804 7.34 -1.11 -53.71
CA VAL A 804 7.50 -2.45 -54.33
C VAL A 804 8.98 -2.80 -54.44
N ASP A 805 9.79 -1.79 -54.67
CA ASP A 805 11.26 -1.89 -54.68
C ASP A 805 11.84 -0.57 -54.15
N LYS A 806 12.49 -0.68 -52.97
CA LYS A 806 13.11 0.50 -52.32
C LYS A 806 14.39 0.96 -53.01
N GLU A 807 15.12 0.04 -53.68
CA GLU A 807 16.37 0.38 -54.37
C GLU A 807 16.09 1.14 -55.67
N GLN A 808 14.99 0.84 -56.35
CA GLN A 808 14.54 1.50 -57.59
C GLN A 808 13.53 2.63 -57.35
N GLY A 809 13.10 2.84 -56.10
CA GLY A 809 12.11 3.86 -55.77
C GLY A 809 10.71 3.57 -56.36
N LEU A 810 10.42 2.33 -56.73
CA LEU A 810 9.16 1.93 -57.29
C LEU A 810 8.09 1.69 -56.22
N SER A 811 6.91 2.26 -56.41
CA SER A 811 5.74 2.00 -55.55
C SER A 811 4.52 1.70 -56.41
N CYS A 812 3.60 0.92 -55.84
CA CYS A 812 2.29 0.73 -56.44
C CYS A 812 1.19 1.39 -55.59
N SER A 813 0.13 1.80 -56.29
CA SER A 813 -1.00 2.51 -55.67
C SER A 813 -2.24 1.62 -55.55
N ILE A 814 -2.98 1.83 -54.46
CA ILE A 814 -4.28 1.18 -54.22
C ILE A 814 -5.32 2.26 -54.06
N THR A 815 -6.32 2.27 -54.92
CA THR A 815 -7.40 3.23 -54.87
C THR A 815 -8.63 2.62 -54.18
N PHE A 816 -9.18 3.34 -53.23
CA PHE A 816 -10.39 2.94 -52.50
C PHE A 816 -11.62 3.70 -53.03
N GLY A 817 -12.77 3.07 -53.03
CA GLY A 817 -14.05 3.73 -53.26
C GLY A 817 -14.54 4.53 -52.03
N LYS A 818 -15.72 5.09 -52.11
CA LYS A 818 -16.34 5.81 -50.99
C LYS A 818 -16.55 4.96 -49.70
N THR A 819 -16.65 3.63 -49.89
CA THR A 819 -16.73 2.65 -48.82
C THR A 819 -15.69 1.56 -49.05
N VAL A 820 -14.93 1.19 -48.02
CA VAL A 820 -13.97 0.09 -48.09
C VAL A 820 -14.61 -1.17 -47.61
N ASP A 821 -14.51 -2.22 -48.44
CA ASP A 821 -14.91 -3.56 -48.10
C ASP A 821 -13.67 -4.37 -47.69
N GLU A 822 -13.50 -4.61 -46.42
CA GLU A 822 -12.35 -5.35 -45.88
C GLU A 822 -12.30 -6.82 -46.31
N SER A 823 -13.39 -7.36 -46.80
CA SER A 823 -13.45 -8.74 -47.32
C SER A 823 -12.92 -8.84 -48.76
N LYS A 824 -12.77 -7.71 -49.48
CA LYS A 824 -12.32 -7.65 -50.86
C LYS A 824 -10.81 -7.62 -50.94
N VAL A 825 -10.25 -8.30 -51.95
CA VAL A 825 -8.84 -8.17 -52.30
C VAL A 825 -8.66 -7.00 -53.29
N TYR A 826 -7.85 -6.02 -52.92
CA TYR A 826 -7.52 -4.85 -53.73
C TYR A 826 -6.27 -5.09 -54.58
N ILE A 827 -6.20 -4.53 -55.76
CA ILE A 827 -5.03 -4.64 -56.64
C ILE A 827 -4.17 -3.39 -56.51
N CYS A 828 -2.91 -3.58 -56.14
CA CYS A 828 -1.91 -2.53 -56.09
C CYS A 828 -1.30 -2.35 -57.51
N ARG A 829 -1.55 -1.25 -58.14
CA ARG A 829 -1.17 -0.93 -59.53
C ARG A 829 -0.08 0.10 -59.61
#